data_98409d68179f584d97ba8731fe9b3482
#
_entry.id   98409d68179f584d97ba8731fe9b3482
#
_cell.length_a   1.000
_cell.length_b   1.000
_cell.length_c   1.000
_cell.angle_alpha   90.00
_cell.angle_beta   90.00
_cell.angle_gamma   90.00
#
_symmetry.space_group_name_H-M   'P 1'
#
loop_
_entity.id
_entity.type
_entity.pdbx_description
1 polymer ?
#
loop_
_entity_poly.entity_id
_entity_poly.type
_entity_poly.pdbx_seq_one_letter_code
_entity_poly.pdbx_strand_id
1 'polypeptide(L)'
;MRDKIVLIDGHSILNRAFYGVPDLTNSEGLHTNAVYGFLNIMFKILDEERPDYLTVTFDVHAPTFRHEMFADYKGTRKPMAEELRQQVPVIKDVLRAMHIEVIEKAGLEADDLLGTLSHRCEEKGMDVSIISGDRDTLQLATEHIKIRIPKTKQGKTEVEDYYAADVQERYGVTPKEFIDVKALMGDTADNIPGVPGVGEKTATKIIQQYQTIENAYEHVDELKPPRASKNLKEFWEQAQLSKTLATIKLDADITFELENARHENPYTKEAHELFQRLEFKNLLGRFDVEASVNDVEKYFREVTGKEEIEKVFKEAEKAETVGVAFSKDAGNVLPLFAHASGYGRVSLCYEAEKIVTIPCDMDADFEYLTGKLSHLAKSVKRFSMCGLKEYLEWLPELTSENGFDVIVAAYLLNPLKNDYNAEDVAREHLNLLIDEKLDEGTKSCYEAYTAYACVPVLEKKLEENGMFRLFNEIEMPLVFTLYDMEQAGVKVEGEELKRYGEELGARIVELEKEIYEMAGEEFNINSPKQLGMILFEKLEMPHAKKTKTGYSTAADVLDKLAPEYPIVAKILEYRQLAKLKSTYADGLANYIGMDGRIHSKFNQTITATGRISSTEPNLQNIPVRMELGRLIRKVFVPKEGCVFVDADYSQIELRILAHCSGDEQLIQAYREARDIHRMTASQVFHVPFNEVTDLQRRNAKAVNFGIVYGISSFGLSQDLSISRKEAAQYIEHYFESYPGIKTFLDKCVSDAKEKGYAETLYGRRRPMPELKSSNFMQRSFGERVAMNAPIQGTAADIIKIAMIHVNEELKKRNLKSRMILQVHDELLIEADERELEEVQQILQDKMEHAAELLVPLSVDMHTGKNWYEAK
;
A
#
# COMPACT_ATOMS: atom_id res chain seq x y z
N MET A 1 -20.66 -9.74 43.14
CA MET A 1 -19.41 -9.24 42.54
C MET A 1 -19.49 -7.72 42.66
N ARG A 2 -18.38 -7.06 42.85
CA ARG A 2 -18.34 -5.59 42.77
C ARG A 2 -18.52 -5.18 41.34
N ASP A 3 -19.19 -4.06 41.07
CA ASP A 3 -19.23 -3.46 39.75
C ASP A 3 -17.83 -3.01 39.33
N LYS A 4 -17.50 -3.12 38.07
CA LYS A 4 -16.16 -2.83 37.56
C LYS A 4 -16.20 -1.66 36.58
N ILE A 5 -15.27 -0.70 36.76
CA ILE A 5 -15.03 0.39 35.81
C ILE A 5 -13.63 0.31 35.21
N VAL A 6 -13.58 0.56 33.88
CA VAL A 6 -12.31 0.78 33.16
C VAL A 6 -12.17 2.27 32.87
N LEU A 7 -11.03 2.85 33.25
CA LEU A 7 -10.65 4.23 32.99
C LEU A 7 -9.43 4.26 32.09
N ILE A 8 -9.52 4.90 30.92
CA ILE A 8 -8.44 4.91 29.91
C ILE A 8 -7.84 6.32 29.78
N ASP A 9 -6.51 6.39 29.86
CA ASP A 9 -5.73 7.58 29.48
C ASP A 9 -5.68 7.70 27.95
N GLY A 10 -6.50 8.58 27.38
CA GLY A 10 -6.69 8.71 25.95
C GLY A 10 -5.42 9.15 25.21
N HIS A 11 -4.72 10.17 25.71
CA HIS A 11 -3.49 10.65 25.07
C HIS A 11 -2.33 9.67 25.19
N SER A 12 -2.16 9.04 26.33
CA SER A 12 -1.08 8.07 26.56
C SER A 12 -1.23 6.85 25.65
N ILE A 13 -2.45 6.30 25.55
CA ILE A 13 -2.72 5.14 24.71
C ILE A 13 -2.67 5.51 23.22
N LEU A 14 -3.20 6.68 22.82
CA LEU A 14 -3.17 7.16 21.43
C LEU A 14 -1.73 7.40 20.96
N ASN A 15 -0.91 8.04 21.79
CA ASN A 15 0.51 8.28 21.49
C ASN A 15 1.26 6.95 21.33
N ARG A 16 1.02 6.01 22.23
CA ARG A 16 1.61 4.69 22.17
C ARG A 16 1.21 3.95 20.89
N ALA A 17 -0.06 4.01 20.50
CA ALA A 17 -0.57 3.41 19.28
C ALA A 17 0.09 4.02 18.04
N PHE A 18 0.28 5.34 18.00
CA PHE A 18 0.93 6.06 16.90
C PHE A 18 2.34 5.56 16.61
N TYR A 19 3.14 5.34 17.65
CA TYR A 19 4.52 4.83 17.47
C TYR A 19 4.61 3.30 17.41
N GLY A 20 3.55 2.60 17.79
CA GLY A 20 3.50 1.12 17.82
C GLY A 20 2.94 0.48 16.56
N VAL A 21 2.13 1.20 15.79
CA VAL A 21 1.50 0.77 14.54
C VAL A 21 2.18 1.48 13.37
N PRO A 22 2.54 0.76 12.29
CA PRO A 22 3.02 1.41 11.06
C PRO A 22 2.05 2.49 10.59
N ASP A 23 2.56 3.48 9.85
CA ASP A 23 1.72 4.56 9.30
C ASP A 23 0.63 3.98 8.39
N LEU A 24 -0.62 4.32 8.71
CA LEU A 24 -1.83 3.96 7.95
C LEU A 24 -2.55 5.25 7.59
N THR A 25 -2.95 5.35 6.33
CA THR A 25 -3.76 6.45 5.80
C THR A 25 -4.98 5.89 5.09
N ASN A 26 -6.13 6.52 5.28
CA ASN A 26 -7.32 6.18 4.50
C ASN A 26 -7.29 6.86 3.11
N SER A 27 -8.27 6.57 2.27
CA SER A 27 -8.40 7.15 0.92
C SER A 27 -8.55 8.68 0.88
N GLU A 28 -8.98 9.30 1.99
CA GLU A 28 -9.03 10.77 2.14
C GLU A 28 -7.66 11.38 2.49
N GLY A 29 -6.62 10.56 2.69
CA GLY A 29 -5.29 11.00 3.11
C GLY A 29 -5.18 11.31 4.61
N LEU A 30 -6.15 10.92 5.41
CA LEU A 30 -6.12 11.04 6.87
C LEU A 30 -5.29 9.92 7.48
N HIS A 31 -4.34 10.27 8.35
CA HIS A 31 -3.60 9.27 9.12
C HIS A 31 -4.53 8.60 10.13
N THR A 32 -4.51 7.28 10.20
CA THR A 32 -5.47 6.49 11.01
C THR A 32 -4.81 5.47 11.94
N ASN A 33 -3.48 5.30 11.88
CA ASN A 33 -2.73 4.30 12.62
C ASN A 33 -2.88 4.43 14.15
N ALA A 34 -2.91 5.66 14.68
CA ALA A 34 -3.09 5.87 16.12
C ALA A 34 -4.50 5.49 16.59
N VAL A 35 -5.53 5.88 15.83
CA VAL A 35 -6.93 5.50 16.12
C VAL A 35 -7.10 3.99 16.05
N TYR A 36 -6.60 3.36 14.98
CA TYR A 36 -6.65 1.91 14.81
C TYR A 36 -5.97 1.15 15.95
N GLY A 37 -4.76 1.58 16.32
CA GLY A 37 -4.01 0.96 17.41
C GLY A 37 -4.66 1.19 18.77
N PHE A 38 -5.23 2.38 19.02
CA PHE A 38 -6.00 2.68 20.22
C PHE A 38 -7.20 1.73 20.37
N LEU A 39 -8.01 1.61 19.34
CA LEU A 39 -9.18 0.73 19.33
C LEU A 39 -8.80 -0.74 19.56
N ASN A 40 -7.72 -1.22 18.96
CA ASN A 40 -7.24 -2.59 19.20
C ASN A 40 -6.82 -2.82 20.67
N ILE A 41 -6.15 -1.84 21.29
CA ILE A 41 -5.78 -1.93 22.71
C ILE A 41 -7.05 -1.91 23.56
N MET A 42 -7.96 -0.98 23.30
CA MET A 42 -9.22 -0.84 24.02
C MET A 42 -10.07 -2.12 23.94
N PHE A 43 -10.31 -2.66 22.75
CA PHE A 43 -11.09 -3.88 22.57
C PHE A 43 -10.46 -5.08 23.30
N LYS A 44 -9.13 -5.23 23.21
CA LYS A 44 -8.44 -6.28 23.96
C LYS A 44 -8.71 -6.18 25.47
N ILE A 45 -8.67 -4.97 26.02
CA ILE A 45 -8.91 -4.73 27.44
C ILE A 45 -10.37 -5.00 27.81
N LEU A 46 -11.32 -4.57 26.96
CA LEU A 46 -12.73 -4.85 27.17
C LEU A 46 -13.04 -6.35 27.14
N ASP A 47 -12.43 -7.10 26.22
CA ASP A 47 -12.56 -8.56 26.13
C ASP A 47 -12.02 -9.27 27.40
N GLU A 48 -10.92 -8.76 27.98
CA GLU A 48 -10.29 -9.30 29.19
C GLU A 48 -11.03 -8.88 30.50
N GLU A 49 -11.38 -7.59 30.62
CA GLU A 49 -11.92 -7.01 31.85
C GLU A 49 -13.44 -7.16 32.00
N ARG A 50 -14.17 -7.13 30.89
CA ARG A 50 -15.65 -7.15 30.83
C ARG A 50 -16.25 -6.16 31.84
N PRO A 51 -15.96 -4.85 31.72
CA PRO A 51 -16.39 -3.86 32.68
C PRO A 51 -17.88 -3.53 32.56
N ASP A 52 -18.49 -3.11 33.67
CA ASP A 52 -19.85 -2.58 33.71
C ASP A 52 -19.87 -1.09 33.27
N TYR A 53 -18.74 -0.39 33.43
CA TYR A 53 -18.58 1.03 33.14
C TYR A 53 -17.25 1.31 32.43
N LEU A 54 -17.25 2.25 31.50
CA LEU A 54 -16.06 2.63 30.69
C LEU A 54 -16.00 4.15 30.52
N THR A 55 -14.83 4.74 30.77
CA THR A 55 -14.58 6.18 30.55
C THR A 55 -13.19 6.39 29.96
N VAL A 56 -13.05 7.34 29.05
CA VAL A 56 -11.75 7.74 28.49
C VAL A 56 -11.49 9.20 28.83
N THR A 57 -10.33 9.50 29.41
CA THR A 57 -9.93 10.87 29.76
C THR A 57 -8.96 11.44 28.74
N PHE A 58 -9.05 12.73 28.42
CA PHE A 58 -8.12 13.42 27.55
C PHE A 58 -7.62 14.72 28.17
N ASP A 59 -6.35 15.07 27.88
CA ASP A 59 -5.82 16.38 28.17
C ASP A 59 -6.46 17.46 27.26
N VAL A 60 -6.65 18.63 27.81
CA VAL A 60 -7.01 19.84 27.04
C VAL A 60 -5.75 20.67 26.79
N HIS A 61 -5.60 21.20 25.57
CA HIS A 61 -4.46 22.06 25.26
C HIS A 61 -4.61 23.46 25.91
N ALA A 62 -4.45 23.49 27.24
CA ALA A 62 -4.51 24.65 28.07
C ALA A 62 -3.49 24.54 29.22
N PRO A 63 -2.98 25.64 29.75
CA PRO A 63 -2.16 25.62 30.96
C PRO A 63 -2.90 24.93 32.10
N THR A 64 -2.15 24.12 32.88
CA THR A 64 -2.66 23.48 34.10
C THR A 64 -2.12 24.19 35.34
N PHE A 65 -2.67 23.88 36.53
CA PHE A 65 -2.16 24.44 37.78
C PHE A 65 -0.64 24.18 37.98
N ARG A 66 -0.10 23.07 37.40
CA ARG A 66 1.33 22.76 37.45
C ARG A 66 2.17 23.77 36.63
N HIS A 67 1.67 24.25 35.50
CA HIS A 67 2.31 25.33 34.73
C HIS A 67 2.27 26.68 35.48
N GLU A 68 1.21 26.95 36.25
CA GLU A 68 1.13 28.16 37.11
C GLU A 68 2.13 28.12 38.26
N MET A 69 2.39 26.91 38.80
CA MET A 69 3.35 26.72 39.90
C MET A 69 4.82 26.67 39.38
N PHE A 70 5.03 26.11 38.22
CA PHE A 70 6.37 25.96 37.63
C PHE A 70 6.31 26.16 36.08
N ALA A 71 6.73 27.32 35.62
CA ALA A 71 6.62 27.72 34.22
C ALA A 71 7.35 26.78 33.23
N ASP A 72 8.41 26.13 33.69
CA ASP A 72 9.21 25.20 32.89
C ASP A 72 8.64 23.75 32.92
N TYR A 73 7.53 23.50 33.59
CA TYR A 73 6.87 22.19 33.61
C TYR A 73 6.53 21.71 32.18
N LYS A 74 6.97 20.49 31.83
CA LYS A 74 6.86 19.93 30.47
C LYS A 74 7.50 20.76 29.34
N GLY A 75 8.29 21.79 29.68
CA GLY A 75 8.89 22.73 28.72
C GLY A 75 9.91 22.10 27.76
N THR A 76 10.45 20.92 28.10
CA THR A 76 11.38 20.15 27.25
C THR A 76 10.70 19.19 26.29
N ARG A 77 9.37 19.00 26.41
CA ARG A 77 8.60 18.11 25.51
C ARG A 77 8.56 18.66 24.10
N LYS A 78 8.85 17.81 23.11
CA LYS A 78 8.67 18.16 21.70
C LYS A 78 7.17 18.33 21.40
N PRO A 79 6.81 19.24 20.47
CA PRO A 79 5.43 19.33 19.99
C PRO A 79 4.94 17.98 19.47
N MET A 80 3.63 17.72 19.68
CA MET A 80 2.97 16.54 19.10
C MET A 80 3.10 16.56 17.58
N ALA A 81 3.44 15.40 16.98
CA ALA A 81 3.50 15.24 15.54
C ALA A 81 2.14 15.62 14.92
N GLU A 82 2.17 16.30 13.76
CA GLU A 82 0.95 16.79 13.10
C GLU A 82 0.01 15.63 12.75
N GLU A 83 0.57 14.52 12.29
CA GLU A 83 -0.13 13.29 11.94
C GLU A 83 -0.87 12.67 13.14
N LEU A 84 -0.31 12.81 14.34
CA LEU A 84 -0.98 12.38 15.59
C LEU A 84 -2.02 13.40 16.02
N ARG A 85 -1.73 14.69 15.90
CA ARG A 85 -2.63 15.78 16.31
C ARG A 85 -3.95 15.72 15.55
N GLN A 86 -3.91 15.40 14.25
CA GLN A 86 -5.10 15.21 13.41
C GLN A 86 -5.98 14.04 13.87
N GLN A 87 -5.41 13.02 14.50
CA GLN A 87 -6.12 11.84 14.95
C GLN A 87 -6.82 12.02 16.32
N VAL A 88 -6.44 13.01 17.12
CA VAL A 88 -7.06 13.27 18.44
C VAL A 88 -8.57 13.58 18.32
N PRO A 89 -9.04 14.49 17.47
CA PRO A 89 -10.49 14.70 17.30
C PRO A 89 -11.19 13.46 16.76
N VAL A 90 -10.55 12.74 15.84
CA VAL A 90 -11.12 11.54 15.21
C VAL A 90 -11.41 10.44 16.23
N ILE A 91 -10.45 10.12 17.13
CA ILE A 91 -10.69 9.10 18.16
C ILE A 91 -11.82 9.54 19.13
N LYS A 92 -11.89 10.82 19.49
CA LYS A 92 -12.99 11.33 20.31
C LYS A 92 -14.35 11.17 19.66
N ASP A 93 -14.43 11.43 18.35
CA ASP A 93 -15.68 11.25 17.58
C ASP A 93 -16.06 9.77 17.47
N VAL A 94 -15.08 8.89 17.25
CA VAL A 94 -15.29 7.43 17.27
C VAL A 94 -15.80 6.96 18.63
N LEU A 95 -15.18 7.38 19.75
CA LEU A 95 -15.61 7.01 21.09
C LEU A 95 -17.03 7.48 21.40
N ARG A 96 -17.38 8.73 21.03
CA ARG A 96 -18.74 9.26 21.18
C ARG A 96 -19.77 8.48 20.36
N ALA A 97 -19.42 8.16 19.10
CA ALA A 97 -20.27 7.32 18.26
C ALA A 97 -20.47 5.91 18.84
N MET A 98 -19.48 5.40 19.58
CA MET A 98 -19.55 4.13 20.33
C MET A 98 -20.26 4.25 21.67
N HIS A 99 -20.86 5.42 22.01
CA HIS A 99 -21.48 5.73 23.29
C HIS A 99 -20.55 5.58 24.50
N ILE A 100 -19.25 5.84 24.30
CA ILE A 100 -18.24 5.79 25.35
C ILE A 100 -18.05 7.20 25.91
N GLU A 101 -18.16 7.33 27.24
CA GLU A 101 -18.00 8.62 27.94
C GLU A 101 -16.56 9.15 27.80
N VAL A 102 -16.44 10.38 27.31
CA VAL A 102 -15.17 11.10 27.13
C VAL A 102 -15.13 12.29 28.06
N ILE A 103 -14.16 12.31 28.99
CA ILE A 103 -14.01 13.39 29.97
C ILE A 103 -12.74 14.18 29.69
N GLU A 104 -12.87 15.50 29.67
CA GLU A 104 -11.77 16.46 29.55
C GLU A 104 -12.11 17.73 30.35
N LYS A 105 -11.11 18.35 30.99
CA LYS A 105 -11.31 19.58 31.78
C LYS A 105 -10.10 20.50 31.67
N ALA A 106 -10.32 21.75 31.27
CA ALA A 106 -9.26 22.76 31.24
C ALA A 106 -8.70 23.02 32.66
N GLY A 107 -7.40 23.22 32.77
CA GLY A 107 -6.69 23.45 34.02
C GLY A 107 -6.29 22.18 34.78
N LEU A 108 -6.71 20.99 34.30
CA LEU A 108 -6.34 19.68 34.83
C LEU A 108 -5.70 18.84 33.74
N GLU A 109 -4.90 17.85 34.14
CA GLU A 109 -4.35 16.82 33.28
C GLU A 109 -5.24 15.55 33.31
N ALA A 110 -5.15 14.72 32.29
CA ALA A 110 -5.87 13.44 32.20
C ALA A 110 -5.61 12.57 33.44
N ASP A 111 -4.38 12.57 33.98
CA ASP A 111 -4.01 11.84 35.17
C ASP A 111 -4.76 12.32 36.43
N ASP A 112 -5.03 13.64 36.57
CA ASP A 112 -5.81 14.18 37.67
C ASP A 112 -7.28 13.76 37.56
N LEU A 113 -7.80 13.64 36.35
CA LEU A 113 -9.15 13.10 36.11
C LEU A 113 -9.19 11.61 36.45
N LEU A 114 -8.20 10.83 36.03
CA LEU A 114 -8.09 9.40 36.37
C LEU A 114 -7.98 9.18 37.87
N GLY A 115 -7.13 9.94 38.55
CA GLY A 115 -6.95 9.88 39.98
C GLY A 115 -8.25 10.17 40.74
N THR A 116 -8.94 11.25 40.37
CA THR A 116 -10.20 11.64 41.01
C THR A 116 -11.32 10.63 40.73
N LEU A 117 -11.46 10.15 39.49
CA LEU A 117 -12.49 9.17 39.14
C LEU A 117 -12.25 7.82 39.78
N SER A 118 -11.00 7.33 39.77
CA SER A 118 -10.67 6.05 40.40
C SER A 118 -10.93 6.04 41.88
N HIS A 119 -10.55 7.12 42.58
CA HIS A 119 -10.81 7.26 44.02
C HIS A 119 -12.30 7.31 44.34
N ARG A 120 -13.10 8.12 43.62
CA ARG A 120 -14.57 8.19 43.79
C ARG A 120 -15.28 6.86 43.51
N CYS A 121 -14.79 6.08 42.54
CA CYS A 121 -15.37 4.78 42.23
C CYS A 121 -14.99 3.73 43.28
N GLU A 122 -13.75 3.76 43.74
CA GLU A 122 -13.32 2.89 44.86
C GLU A 122 -14.13 3.15 46.14
N GLU A 123 -14.37 4.45 46.50
CA GLU A 123 -15.22 4.82 47.63
C GLU A 123 -16.67 4.31 47.51
N LYS A 124 -17.17 4.17 46.26
CA LYS A 124 -18.47 3.54 45.95
C LYS A 124 -18.43 2.01 46.01
N GLY A 125 -17.28 1.41 46.32
CA GLY A 125 -17.10 -0.03 46.43
C GLY A 125 -16.91 -0.76 45.09
N MET A 126 -16.49 -0.07 44.05
CA MET A 126 -16.22 -0.65 42.74
C MET A 126 -14.76 -1.17 42.62
N ASP A 127 -14.55 -2.10 41.71
CA ASP A 127 -13.19 -2.46 41.27
C ASP A 127 -12.83 -1.58 40.08
N VAL A 128 -11.64 -0.99 40.08
CA VAL A 128 -11.19 -0.01 39.07
C VAL A 128 -9.98 -0.54 38.30
N SER A 129 -9.99 -0.44 36.97
CA SER A 129 -8.82 -0.70 36.13
C SER A 129 -8.44 0.57 35.38
N ILE A 130 -7.26 1.14 35.66
CA ILE A 130 -6.70 2.29 34.98
C ILE A 130 -5.76 1.80 33.88
N ILE A 131 -5.99 2.24 32.61
CA ILE A 131 -5.20 1.89 31.47
C ILE A 131 -4.37 3.11 31.04
N SER A 132 -3.09 3.10 31.30
CA SER A 132 -2.18 4.17 30.90
C SER A 132 -0.80 3.60 30.53
N GLY A 133 -0.09 4.25 29.63
CA GLY A 133 1.34 3.98 29.37
C GLY A 133 2.26 4.72 30.35
N ASP A 134 1.71 5.64 31.14
CA ASP A 134 2.47 6.44 32.09
C ASP A 134 2.60 5.69 33.44
N ARG A 135 3.83 5.60 33.90
CA ARG A 135 4.12 4.95 35.19
C ARG A 135 3.77 5.80 36.42
N ASP A 136 3.51 7.08 36.21
CA ASP A 136 3.14 7.98 37.31
C ASP A 136 1.76 7.59 37.87
N THR A 137 0.91 6.95 37.06
CA THR A 137 -0.36 6.35 37.52
C THR A 137 -0.18 5.23 38.53
N LEU A 138 1.02 4.63 38.71
CA LEU A 138 1.29 3.60 39.72
C LEU A 138 1.04 4.10 41.15
N GLN A 139 1.12 5.42 41.39
CA GLN A 139 0.78 6.03 42.66
C GLN A 139 -0.69 5.86 43.05
N LEU A 140 -1.56 5.55 42.09
CA LEU A 140 -3.00 5.35 42.27
C LEU A 140 -3.37 3.91 42.65
N ALA A 141 -2.44 2.95 42.56
CA ALA A 141 -2.71 1.55 42.77
C ALA A 141 -3.12 1.26 44.23
N THR A 142 -4.20 0.48 44.43
CA THR A 142 -4.69 0.02 45.70
C THR A 142 -4.98 -1.49 45.68
N GLU A 143 -5.72 -2.03 46.62
CA GLU A 143 -6.25 -3.39 46.56
C GLU A 143 -7.40 -3.53 45.53
N HIS A 144 -8.06 -2.41 45.20
CA HIS A 144 -9.22 -2.34 44.28
C HIS A 144 -8.98 -1.50 43.03
N ILE A 145 -7.89 -0.72 42.99
CA ILE A 145 -7.47 0.03 41.83
C ILE A 145 -6.25 -0.68 41.21
N LYS A 146 -6.45 -1.24 40.05
CA LYS A 146 -5.42 -1.91 39.23
C LYS A 146 -4.92 -1.00 38.13
N ILE A 147 -3.60 -0.85 38.02
CA ILE A 147 -2.97 -0.11 36.89
C ILE A 147 -2.53 -1.12 35.85
N ARG A 148 -2.98 -0.93 34.61
CA ARG A 148 -2.66 -1.77 33.44
C ARG A 148 -1.81 -1.00 32.45
N ILE A 149 -0.57 -1.44 32.23
CA ILE A 149 0.40 -0.78 31.36
C ILE A 149 0.59 -1.64 30.11
N PRO A 150 0.01 -1.24 28.95
CA PRO A 150 0.23 -1.95 27.70
C PRO A 150 1.71 -1.84 27.27
N LYS A 151 2.31 -2.93 26.76
CA LYS A 151 3.67 -2.98 26.19
C LYS A 151 3.63 -3.68 24.85
N THR A 152 4.34 -3.16 23.88
CA THR A 152 4.47 -3.79 22.55
C THR A 152 5.83 -4.50 22.46
N LYS A 153 5.80 -5.85 22.35
CA LYS A 153 6.99 -6.67 22.06
C LYS A 153 6.75 -7.45 20.77
N GLN A 154 7.66 -7.32 19.82
CA GLN A 154 7.65 -8.07 18.55
C GLN A 154 6.29 -8.02 17.81
N GLY A 155 5.65 -6.84 17.81
CA GLY A 155 4.35 -6.64 17.14
C GLY A 155 3.12 -7.15 17.91
N LYS A 156 3.29 -7.72 19.11
CA LYS A 156 2.19 -8.12 20.01
C LYS A 156 2.08 -7.17 21.19
N THR A 157 0.86 -6.80 21.56
CA THR A 157 0.58 -6.01 22.76
C THR A 157 0.38 -6.94 23.95
N GLU A 158 1.29 -6.87 24.92
CA GLU A 158 1.20 -7.47 26.25
C GLU A 158 0.76 -6.39 27.23
N VAL A 159 0.05 -6.75 28.30
CA VAL A 159 -0.38 -5.81 29.35
C VAL A 159 0.22 -6.26 30.66
N GLU A 160 0.92 -5.36 31.36
CA GLU A 160 1.40 -5.59 32.70
C GLU A 160 0.40 -5.01 33.70
N ASP A 161 0.00 -5.79 34.71
CA ASP A 161 -0.97 -5.43 35.76
C ASP A 161 -0.25 -5.15 37.08
N TYR A 162 -0.67 -4.08 37.77
CA TYR A 162 -0.09 -3.65 39.02
C TYR A 162 -1.18 -3.27 40.02
N TYR A 163 -1.33 -4.05 41.06
CA TYR A 163 -1.98 -3.64 42.34
C TYR A 163 -0.94 -3.04 43.29
N ALA A 164 -1.37 -2.53 44.44
CA ALA A 164 -0.46 -1.95 45.41
C ALA A 164 0.66 -2.91 45.87
N ALA A 165 0.35 -4.21 46.02
CA ALA A 165 1.34 -5.24 46.35
C ALA A 165 2.38 -5.43 45.23
N ASP A 166 1.97 -5.42 43.98
CA ASP A 166 2.86 -5.58 42.82
C ASP A 166 3.80 -4.38 42.67
N VAL A 167 3.32 -3.17 42.95
CA VAL A 167 4.16 -1.95 42.99
C VAL A 167 5.22 -2.08 44.07
N GLN A 168 4.84 -2.53 45.27
CA GLN A 168 5.78 -2.70 46.37
C GLN A 168 6.81 -3.81 46.10
N GLU A 169 6.39 -4.93 45.51
CA GLU A 169 7.31 -6.01 45.12
C GLU A 169 8.32 -5.55 44.06
N ARG A 170 7.86 -4.82 43.06
CA ARG A 170 8.71 -4.46 41.90
C ARG A 170 9.59 -3.24 42.16
N TYR A 171 9.08 -2.22 42.84
CA TYR A 171 9.76 -0.95 43.04
C TYR A 171 10.31 -0.76 44.45
N GLY A 172 9.94 -1.64 45.36
CA GLY A 172 10.42 -1.64 46.74
C GLY A 172 9.81 -0.56 47.63
N VAL A 173 8.77 0.11 47.16
CA VAL A 173 8.04 1.18 47.83
C VAL A 173 6.54 1.04 47.57
N THR A 174 5.69 1.51 48.49
CA THR A 174 4.25 1.55 48.28
C THR A 174 3.86 2.56 47.19
N PRO A 175 2.65 2.48 46.59
CA PRO A 175 2.17 3.48 45.61
C PRO A 175 2.26 4.91 46.15
N LYS A 176 1.94 5.14 47.42
CA LYS A 176 2.02 6.47 48.03
C LYS A 176 3.45 6.96 48.18
N GLU A 177 4.38 6.08 48.57
CA GLU A 177 5.81 6.37 48.69
C GLU A 177 6.48 6.58 47.32
N PHE A 178 5.87 6.07 46.25
CA PHE A 178 6.35 6.29 44.89
C PHE A 178 6.38 7.78 44.48
N ILE A 179 5.44 8.57 45.04
CA ILE A 179 5.42 10.03 44.88
C ILE A 179 6.69 10.66 45.47
N ASP A 180 7.08 10.22 46.68
CA ASP A 180 8.25 10.74 47.37
C ASP A 180 9.57 10.32 46.69
N VAL A 181 9.62 9.13 46.08
CA VAL A 181 10.74 8.73 45.22
C VAL A 181 10.87 9.68 44.02
N LYS A 182 9.75 9.98 43.35
CA LYS A 182 9.71 10.95 42.22
C LYS A 182 10.09 12.36 42.67
N ALA A 183 9.67 12.80 43.84
CA ALA A 183 10.05 14.09 44.41
C ALA A 183 11.57 14.25 44.58
N LEU A 184 12.25 13.17 45.02
CA LEU A 184 13.72 13.18 45.16
C LEU A 184 14.48 13.03 43.85
N MET A 185 14.07 12.10 42.97
CA MET A 185 14.81 11.83 41.73
C MET A 185 14.50 12.82 40.59
N GLY A 186 13.35 13.49 40.68
CA GLY A 186 12.82 14.30 39.58
C GLY A 186 12.28 13.45 38.43
N ASP A 187 11.81 14.12 37.39
CA ASP A 187 11.40 13.51 36.12
C ASP A 187 11.87 14.36 34.91
N THR A 188 12.72 13.79 34.07
CA THR A 188 13.24 14.46 32.87
C THR A 188 12.21 14.60 31.77
N ALA A 189 11.20 13.72 31.71
CA ALA A 189 10.14 13.78 30.71
C ALA A 189 9.18 14.95 30.95
N ASP A 190 8.89 15.21 32.24
CA ASP A 190 8.00 16.29 32.68
C ASP A 190 8.75 17.52 33.17
N ASN A 191 10.07 17.48 33.07
CA ASN A 191 10.95 18.54 33.55
C ASN A 191 10.76 18.87 35.05
N ILE A 192 10.48 17.83 35.84
CA ILE A 192 10.41 17.94 37.31
C ILE A 192 11.85 17.89 37.86
N PRO A 193 12.28 18.93 38.61
CA PRO A 193 13.70 19.10 38.86
C PRO A 193 14.30 18.09 39.85
N GLY A 194 13.54 17.58 40.80
CA GLY A 194 14.03 16.67 41.85
C GLY A 194 15.16 17.27 42.69
N VAL A 195 15.93 16.44 43.39
CA VAL A 195 17.11 16.84 44.16
C VAL A 195 18.38 16.54 43.33
N PRO A 196 19.20 17.52 42.99
CA PRO A 196 20.38 17.30 42.15
C PRO A 196 21.31 16.20 42.68
N GLY A 197 21.63 15.23 41.82
CA GLY A 197 22.53 14.11 42.16
C GLY A 197 21.90 13.00 42.97
N VAL A 198 20.57 13.01 43.19
CA VAL A 198 19.77 11.93 43.75
C VAL A 198 19.05 11.22 42.62
N GLY A 199 19.53 10.05 42.18
CA GLY A 199 18.89 9.22 41.17
C GLY A 199 17.99 8.16 41.78
N GLU A 200 17.22 7.43 40.98
CA GLU A 200 16.21 6.42 41.35
C GLU A 200 16.65 5.50 42.49
N LYS A 201 17.82 4.83 42.34
CA LYS A 201 18.32 3.90 43.36
C LYS A 201 18.58 4.55 44.73
N THR A 202 19.00 5.82 44.73
CA THR A 202 19.27 6.55 45.98
C THR A 202 17.97 7.04 46.57
N ALA A 203 17.06 7.59 45.76
CA ALA A 203 15.75 8.02 46.16
C ALA A 203 14.94 6.86 46.81
N THR A 204 14.89 5.70 46.12
CA THR A 204 14.20 4.50 46.60
C THR A 204 14.75 4.06 47.96
N LYS A 205 16.06 4.01 48.17
CA LYS A 205 16.66 3.61 49.48
C LYS A 205 16.33 4.61 50.59
N ILE A 206 16.32 5.90 50.29
CA ILE A 206 15.94 6.92 51.28
C ILE A 206 14.48 6.74 51.69
N ILE A 207 13.58 6.57 50.72
CA ILE A 207 12.16 6.43 51.01
C ILE A 207 11.83 5.09 51.66
N GLN A 208 12.49 4.01 51.33
CA GLN A 208 12.39 2.74 52.05
C GLN A 208 12.74 2.87 53.56
N GLN A 209 13.68 3.76 53.89
CA GLN A 209 14.12 3.97 55.25
C GLN A 209 13.26 4.99 56.00
N TYR A 210 12.85 6.08 55.32
CA TYR A 210 12.20 7.22 55.99
C TYR A 210 10.74 7.42 55.56
N GLN A 211 10.23 6.66 54.55
CA GLN A 211 8.86 6.63 54.04
C GLN A 211 8.43 7.92 53.29
N THR A 212 8.79 9.09 53.80
CA THR A 212 8.46 10.39 53.16
C THR A 212 9.68 11.29 53.04
N ILE A 213 9.64 12.27 52.13
CA ILE A 213 10.71 13.27 52.02
C ILE A 213 10.81 14.16 53.23
N GLU A 214 9.69 14.41 53.89
CA GLU A 214 9.61 15.20 55.13
C GLU A 214 10.39 14.52 56.28
N ASN A 215 10.10 13.24 56.49
CA ASN A 215 10.80 12.45 57.53
C ASN A 215 12.29 12.26 57.16
N ALA A 216 12.60 12.08 55.86
CA ALA A 216 13.98 12.04 55.39
C ALA A 216 14.71 13.40 55.64
N TYR A 217 14.02 14.52 55.52
CA TYR A 217 14.58 15.84 55.80
C TYR A 217 14.80 16.07 57.32
N GLU A 218 13.91 15.60 58.17
CA GLU A 218 14.11 15.64 59.62
C GLU A 218 15.35 14.87 60.07
N HIS A 219 15.69 13.77 59.37
CA HIS A 219 16.86 12.93 59.64
C HIS A 219 17.98 13.14 58.61
N VAL A 220 18.03 14.31 57.96
CA VAL A 220 18.89 14.59 56.83
C VAL A 220 20.38 14.39 57.09
N ASP A 221 20.86 14.59 58.31
CA ASP A 221 22.24 14.37 58.72
C ASP A 221 22.65 12.89 58.77
N GLU A 222 21.69 11.98 58.84
CA GLU A 222 21.88 10.54 58.88
C GLU A 222 21.81 9.89 57.47
N LEU A 223 21.41 10.66 56.45
CA LEU A 223 21.23 10.16 55.07
C LEU A 223 22.55 9.70 54.43
N LYS A 224 22.46 8.62 53.71
CA LYS A 224 23.56 8.08 52.89
C LYS A 224 23.12 8.04 51.41
N PRO A 225 23.97 8.44 50.48
CA PRO A 225 25.36 8.94 50.64
C PRO A 225 25.37 10.40 51.15
N PRO A 226 26.49 10.87 51.73
CA PRO A 226 26.61 12.24 52.29
C PRO A 226 26.27 13.36 51.31
N ARG A 227 26.44 13.11 49.99
CA ARG A 227 26.05 14.04 48.92
C ARG A 227 24.53 14.20 48.86
N ALA A 228 23.74 13.14 49.05
CA ALA A 228 22.28 13.22 49.07
C ALA A 228 21.81 14.03 50.30
N SER A 229 22.40 13.84 51.47
CA SER A 229 22.15 14.64 52.68
C SER A 229 22.37 16.13 52.43
N LYS A 230 23.56 16.49 51.93
CA LYS A 230 23.90 17.89 51.61
C LYS A 230 22.90 18.49 50.61
N ASN A 231 22.64 17.76 49.51
CA ASN A 231 21.80 18.28 48.43
C ASN A 231 20.33 18.37 48.86
N LEU A 232 19.82 17.44 49.66
CA LEU A 232 18.44 17.54 50.17
C LEU A 232 18.27 18.75 51.12
N LYS A 233 19.29 19.09 51.89
CA LYS A 233 19.26 20.33 52.70
C LYS A 233 19.24 21.59 51.83
N GLU A 234 20.10 21.63 50.82
CA GLU A 234 20.28 22.80 49.94
C GLU A 234 19.07 23.00 49.02
N PHE A 235 18.46 21.93 48.54
CA PHE A 235 17.36 21.95 47.56
C PHE A 235 16.03 21.49 48.16
N TRP A 236 15.76 21.74 49.47
CA TRP A 236 14.56 21.29 50.11
C TRP A 236 13.27 21.84 49.50
N GLU A 237 13.21 23.15 49.23
CA GLU A 237 12.06 23.78 48.58
C GLU A 237 11.80 23.19 47.18
N GLN A 238 12.87 22.85 46.48
CA GLN A 238 12.76 22.18 45.15
C GLN A 238 12.22 20.74 45.28
N ALA A 239 12.59 20.02 46.32
CA ALA A 239 12.06 18.69 46.59
C ALA A 239 10.55 18.75 46.91
N GLN A 240 10.12 19.73 47.72
CA GLN A 240 8.70 19.96 48.01
C GLN A 240 7.89 20.35 46.77
N LEU A 241 8.43 21.26 45.96
CA LEU A 241 7.83 21.61 44.64
C LEU A 241 7.71 20.36 43.78
N SER A 242 8.78 19.58 43.68
CA SER A 242 8.81 18.34 42.86
C SER A 242 7.78 17.32 43.36
N LYS A 243 7.57 17.19 44.68
CA LYS A 243 6.50 16.36 45.25
C LYS A 243 5.13 16.82 44.81
N THR A 244 4.88 18.13 44.85
CA THR A 244 3.60 18.71 44.46
C THR A 244 3.33 18.50 42.97
N LEU A 245 4.35 18.71 42.11
CA LEU A 245 4.25 18.51 40.67
C LEU A 245 4.01 17.03 40.28
N ALA A 246 4.63 16.09 41.00
CA ALA A 246 4.50 14.65 40.79
C ALA A 246 3.20 14.06 41.31
N THR A 247 2.50 14.75 42.24
CA THR A 247 1.28 14.25 42.87
C THR A 247 0.07 14.40 41.95
N ILE A 248 -0.64 13.30 41.70
CA ILE A 248 -1.92 13.26 40.97
C ILE A 248 -3.04 13.68 41.97
N LYS A 249 -3.94 14.56 41.51
CA LYS A 249 -5.10 15.01 42.31
C LYS A 249 -6.15 13.91 42.41
N LEU A 250 -6.66 13.68 43.62
CA LEU A 250 -7.74 12.72 43.92
C LEU A 250 -9.12 13.38 44.16
N ASP A 251 -9.15 14.71 44.28
CA ASP A 251 -10.30 15.51 44.70
C ASP A 251 -10.61 16.66 43.73
N ALA A 252 -10.24 16.51 42.46
CA ALA A 252 -10.50 17.53 41.46
C ALA A 252 -12.01 17.77 41.30
N ASP A 253 -12.36 19.06 41.14
CA ASP A 253 -13.76 19.47 40.91
C ASP A 253 -14.16 19.11 39.46
N ILE A 254 -14.71 17.91 39.29
CA ILE A 254 -15.23 17.39 38.01
C ILE A 254 -16.67 16.92 38.18
N THR A 255 -17.47 17.18 37.17
CA THR A 255 -18.81 16.62 37.05
C THR A 255 -18.71 15.25 36.38
N PHE A 256 -19.17 14.21 37.06
CA PHE A 256 -19.17 12.83 36.55
C PHE A 256 -20.42 12.11 37.08
N GLU A 257 -21.24 11.68 36.14
CA GLU A 257 -22.41 10.86 36.37
C GLU A 257 -22.11 9.42 35.97
N LEU A 258 -22.07 8.51 36.91
CA LEU A 258 -21.67 7.11 36.70
C LEU A 258 -22.51 6.42 35.60
N GLU A 259 -23.81 6.74 35.54
CA GLU A 259 -24.72 6.15 34.54
C GLU A 259 -24.33 6.52 33.11
N ASN A 260 -23.70 7.69 32.84
CA ASN A 260 -23.20 8.05 31.53
C ASN A 260 -22.02 7.18 31.08
N ALA A 261 -21.30 6.61 32.03
CA ALA A 261 -20.18 5.72 31.80
C ALA A 261 -20.58 4.25 31.69
N ARG A 262 -21.87 3.91 31.79
CA ARG A 262 -22.36 2.51 31.65
C ARG A 262 -21.93 1.95 30.33
N HIS A 263 -21.23 0.82 30.38
CA HIS A 263 -20.76 0.14 29.16
C HIS A 263 -21.87 -0.69 28.55
N GLU A 264 -22.47 -0.15 27.51
CA GLU A 264 -23.46 -0.80 26.67
C GLU A 264 -22.82 -1.35 25.39
N ASN A 265 -23.62 -1.85 24.44
CA ASN A 265 -23.11 -2.29 23.13
C ASN A 265 -22.44 -1.12 22.38
N PRO A 266 -21.10 -1.11 22.20
CA PRO A 266 -20.39 -0.02 21.54
C PRO A 266 -20.50 -0.06 20.00
N TYR A 267 -21.12 -1.08 19.45
CA TYR A 267 -21.20 -1.33 18.01
C TYR A 267 -22.45 -0.68 17.40
N THR A 268 -22.52 0.65 17.48
CA THR A 268 -23.63 1.44 16.95
C THR A 268 -23.52 1.62 15.43
N LYS A 269 -24.60 2.07 14.79
CA LYS A 269 -24.62 2.39 13.38
C LYS A 269 -23.66 3.54 13.05
N GLU A 270 -23.63 4.56 13.88
CA GLU A 270 -22.76 5.72 13.74
C GLU A 270 -21.28 5.36 13.85
N ALA A 271 -20.94 4.46 14.80
CA ALA A 271 -19.59 3.93 14.91
C ALA A 271 -19.22 3.10 13.68
N HIS A 272 -20.13 2.27 13.17
CA HIS A 272 -19.92 1.49 11.96
C HIS A 272 -19.59 2.38 10.74
N GLU A 273 -20.34 3.46 10.53
CA GLU A 273 -20.10 4.44 9.44
C GLU A 273 -18.70 5.09 9.56
N LEU A 274 -18.28 5.43 10.79
CA LEU A 274 -16.94 5.97 11.04
C LEU A 274 -15.84 4.93 10.77
N PHE A 275 -16.03 3.68 11.20
CA PHE A 275 -15.06 2.61 10.95
C PHE A 275 -14.90 2.32 9.45
N GLN A 276 -15.99 2.42 8.68
CA GLN A 276 -15.95 2.32 7.21
C GLN A 276 -15.15 3.48 6.61
N ARG A 277 -15.45 4.72 7.00
CA ARG A 277 -14.73 5.91 6.54
C ARG A 277 -13.23 5.86 6.88
N LEU A 278 -12.89 5.32 8.04
CA LEU A 278 -11.51 5.13 8.50
C LEU A 278 -10.83 3.88 7.90
N GLU A 279 -11.56 3.07 7.13
CA GLU A 279 -11.09 1.85 6.46
C GLU A 279 -10.56 0.76 7.42
N PHE A 280 -11.17 0.63 8.59
CA PHE A 280 -10.80 -0.35 9.61
C PHE A 280 -11.41 -1.74 9.33
N LYS A 281 -11.06 -2.34 8.19
CA LYS A 281 -11.61 -3.63 7.71
C LYS A 281 -11.67 -4.71 8.79
N ASN A 282 -10.56 -4.93 9.51
CA ASN A 282 -10.47 -5.97 10.55
C ASN A 282 -11.33 -5.68 11.80
N LEU A 283 -11.69 -4.43 12.04
CA LEU A 283 -12.51 -4.05 13.20
C LEU A 283 -14.00 -4.04 12.85
N LEU A 284 -14.37 -3.90 11.59
CA LEU A 284 -15.75 -3.99 11.12
C LEU A 284 -16.38 -5.35 11.42
N GLY A 285 -15.61 -6.43 11.41
CA GLY A 285 -16.08 -7.76 11.80
C GLY A 285 -16.48 -7.93 13.29
N ARG A 286 -16.27 -6.89 14.14
CA ARG A 286 -16.75 -6.88 15.54
C ARG A 286 -18.18 -6.35 15.68
N PHE A 287 -18.67 -5.64 14.65
CA PHE A 287 -20.06 -5.21 14.65
C PHE A 287 -20.94 -6.43 14.34
N ASP A 288 -21.74 -6.87 15.32
CA ASP A 288 -22.77 -7.86 15.05
C ASP A 288 -23.77 -7.25 14.06
N VAL A 289 -23.74 -7.75 12.84
CA VAL A 289 -24.53 -7.24 11.73
C VAL A 289 -26.01 -7.66 11.84
N GLU A 290 -26.62 -7.52 13.02
CA GLU A 290 -28.09 -7.45 13.09
C GLU A 290 -28.62 -6.06 12.65
N ALA A 291 -27.73 -5.06 12.46
CA ALA A 291 -28.12 -3.68 12.18
C ALA A 291 -28.19 -3.31 10.70
N SER A 292 -27.77 -4.19 9.81
CA SER A 292 -28.16 -4.16 8.40
C SER A 292 -28.49 -5.58 7.99
N VAL A 293 -29.68 -6.04 8.28
CA VAL A 293 -30.29 -7.10 7.47
C VAL A 293 -30.12 -6.60 6.04
N ASN A 294 -29.20 -7.22 5.31
CA ASN A 294 -29.09 -6.98 3.87
C ASN A 294 -30.44 -7.37 3.29
N ASP A 295 -31.32 -6.38 3.13
CA ASP A 295 -32.71 -6.55 2.68
C ASP A 295 -32.74 -7.25 1.31
N VAL A 296 -31.58 -7.45 0.70
CA VAL A 296 -31.33 -8.10 -0.59
C VAL A 296 -31.44 -9.62 -0.50
N GLU A 297 -30.97 -10.26 0.59
CA GLU A 297 -31.03 -11.74 0.71
C GLU A 297 -32.41 -12.32 0.62
N LYS A 298 -33.45 -11.59 1.03
CA LYS A 298 -34.86 -12.01 0.89
C LYS A 298 -35.28 -12.24 -0.55
N TYR A 299 -34.54 -11.71 -1.52
CA TYR A 299 -34.78 -11.85 -2.95
C TYR A 299 -33.95 -12.95 -3.61
N PHE A 300 -33.05 -13.58 -2.85
CA PHE A 300 -32.24 -14.69 -3.36
C PHE A 300 -33.10 -15.95 -3.53
N ARG A 301 -33.00 -16.52 -4.70
CA ARG A 301 -33.76 -17.70 -5.04
C ARG A 301 -32.93 -18.73 -5.81
N GLU A 302 -32.88 -19.95 -5.32
CA GLU A 302 -32.33 -21.05 -6.10
C GLU A 302 -33.38 -21.53 -7.12
N VAL A 303 -32.95 -21.73 -8.35
CA VAL A 303 -33.79 -22.16 -9.46
C VAL A 303 -33.25 -23.45 -10.04
N THR A 304 -34.10 -24.46 -10.12
CA THR A 304 -33.79 -25.76 -10.69
C THR A 304 -34.91 -26.18 -11.67
N GLY A 305 -34.62 -27.12 -12.58
CA GLY A 305 -35.55 -27.58 -13.58
C GLY A 305 -35.61 -26.69 -14.82
N LYS A 306 -35.55 -27.34 -15.98
CA LYS A 306 -35.38 -26.67 -17.29
C LYS A 306 -36.45 -25.62 -17.61
N GLU A 307 -37.69 -25.84 -17.26
CA GLU A 307 -38.80 -24.90 -17.56
C GLU A 307 -38.65 -23.56 -16.79
N GLU A 308 -38.30 -23.63 -15.50
CA GLU A 308 -38.08 -22.42 -14.69
C GLU A 308 -36.79 -21.69 -15.10
N ILE A 309 -35.73 -22.42 -15.44
CA ILE A 309 -34.49 -21.82 -15.96
C ILE A 309 -34.75 -21.07 -17.28
N GLU A 310 -35.49 -21.70 -18.22
CA GLU A 310 -35.89 -21.05 -19.48
C GLU A 310 -36.69 -19.77 -19.25
N LYS A 311 -37.57 -19.77 -18.25
CA LYS A 311 -38.35 -18.60 -17.90
C LYS A 311 -37.50 -17.49 -17.34
N VAL A 312 -36.50 -17.79 -16.47
CA VAL A 312 -35.52 -16.83 -15.94
C VAL A 312 -34.78 -16.15 -17.08
N PHE A 313 -34.20 -16.91 -18.02
CA PHE A 313 -33.48 -16.36 -19.15
C PHE A 313 -34.36 -15.48 -20.05
N LYS A 314 -35.61 -15.89 -20.34
CA LYS A 314 -36.56 -15.07 -21.11
C LYS A 314 -36.97 -13.78 -20.41
N GLU A 315 -36.96 -13.73 -19.08
CA GLU A 315 -37.21 -12.53 -18.33
C GLU A 315 -35.95 -11.64 -18.35
N ALA A 316 -34.77 -12.22 -18.14
CA ALA A 316 -33.50 -11.53 -18.17
C ALA A 316 -33.18 -10.86 -19.52
N GLU A 317 -33.59 -11.51 -20.66
CA GLU A 317 -33.45 -10.93 -22.00
C GLU A 317 -34.18 -9.57 -22.19
N LYS A 318 -35.13 -9.23 -21.32
CA LYS A 318 -35.88 -7.99 -21.38
C LYS A 318 -35.26 -6.89 -20.53
N ALA A 319 -34.27 -7.21 -19.71
CA ALA A 319 -33.62 -6.27 -18.85
C ALA A 319 -32.61 -5.43 -19.65
N GLU A 320 -32.42 -4.16 -19.28
CA GLU A 320 -31.34 -3.34 -19.85
C GLU A 320 -29.96 -3.79 -19.34
N THR A 321 -29.91 -4.15 -18.08
CA THR A 321 -28.66 -4.57 -17.37
C THR A 321 -28.87 -5.94 -16.74
N VAL A 322 -27.89 -6.82 -16.87
CA VAL A 322 -27.82 -8.10 -16.15
C VAL A 322 -26.47 -8.23 -15.47
N GLY A 323 -26.49 -8.50 -14.17
CA GLY A 323 -25.31 -8.87 -13.39
C GLY A 323 -25.17 -10.38 -13.33
N VAL A 324 -23.97 -10.90 -13.56
CA VAL A 324 -23.69 -12.33 -13.63
C VAL A 324 -22.50 -12.68 -12.75
N ALA A 325 -22.57 -13.83 -12.09
CA ALA A 325 -21.48 -14.43 -11.34
C ALA A 325 -21.39 -15.93 -11.57
N PHE A 326 -20.17 -16.46 -11.54
CA PHE A 326 -19.89 -17.90 -11.54
C PHE A 326 -19.31 -18.31 -10.21
N SER A 327 -19.74 -19.45 -9.65
CA SER A 327 -19.11 -19.97 -8.44
C SER A 327 -18.68 -21.43 -8.55
N LYS A 328 -17.63 -21.76 -7.78
CA LYS A 328 -17.12 -23.12 -7.64
C LYS A 328 -17.93 -23.81 -6.54
N ASP A 329 -18.84 -24.67 -6.92
CA ASP A 329 -19.67 -25.43 -5.98
C ASP A 329 -19.24 -26.90 -5.93
N ALA A 330 -18.02 -27.14 -5.48
CA ALA A 330 -17.36 -28.45 -5.49
C ALA A 330 -17.98 -29.51 -4.56
N GLY A 331 -18.96 -29.14 -3.71
CA GLY A 331 -19.57 -30.05 -2.72
C GLY A 331 -20.97 -30.52 -3.06
N ASN A 332 -21.74 -29.76 -3.85
CA ASN A 332 -23.18 -29.99 -4.08
C ASN A 332 -23.52 -30.35 -5.53
N VAL A 333 -22.58 -30.11 -6.46
CA VAL A 333 -22.77 -30.41 -7.90
C VAL A 333 -21.92 -31.64 -8.28
N LEU A 334 -22.55 -32.59 -8.97
CA LEU A 334 -21.81 -33.76 -9.48
C LEU A 334 -20.80 -33.29 -10.54
N PRO A 335 -19.55 -33.78 -10.52
CA PRO A 335 -18.49 -33.37 -11.46
C PRO A 335 -18.87 -33.55 -12.95
N LEU A 336 -19.81 -34.41 -13.25
CA LEU A 336 -20.33 -34.66 -14.60
C LEU A 336 -21.07 -33.42 -15.17
N PHE A 337 -21.66 -32.59 -14.33
CA PHE A 337 -22.46 -31.42 -14.73
C PHE A 337 -21.72 -30.09 -14.55
N ALA A 338 -20.62 -30.11 -13.79
CA ALA A 338 -19.75 -28.95 -13.57
C ALA A 338 -18.66 -28.86 -14.63
N HIS A 339 -18.08 -27.67 -14.78
CA HIS A 339 -16.86 -27.48 -15.58
C HIS A 339 -15.66 -28.20 -14.96
N ALA A 340 -14.69 -28.63 -15.77
CA ALA A 340 -13.48 -29.32 -15.31
C ALA A 340 -12.66 -28.54 -14.26
N SER A 341 -12.75 -27.19 -14.25
CA SER A 341 -12.11 -26.31 -13.25
C SER A 341 -12.93 -26.15 -11.95
N GLY A 342 -14.04 -26.90 -11.80
CA GLY A 342 -14.86 -26.92 -10.58
C GLY A 342 -16.00 -25.90 -10.54
N TYR A 343 -16.21 -25.09 -11.58
CA TYR A 343 -17.38 -24.22 -11.67
C TYR A 343 -18.65 -25.05 -11.88
N GLY A 344 -19.62 -24.89 -11.01
CA GLY A 344 -20.85 -25.68 -10.99
C GLY A 344 -22.12 -24.90 -10.71
N ARG A 345 -22.03 -23.56 -10.74
CA ARG A 345 -23.15 -22.67 -10.42
C ARG A 345 -23.07 -21.36 -11.17
N VAL A 346 -24.21 -20.84 -11.62
CA VAL A 346 -24.38 -19.55 -12.26
C VAL A 346 -25.40 -18.75 -11.47
N SER A 347 -25.09 -17.48 -11.18
CA SER A 347 -26.04 -16.55 -10.55
C SER A 347 -26.29 -15.33 -11.45
N LEU A 348 -27.55 -14.86 -11.46
CA LEU A 348 -28.01 -13.74 -12.27
C LEU A 348 -28.80 -12.75 -11.40
N CYS A 349 -28.58 -11.46 -11.64
CA CYS A 349 -29.44 -10.38 -11.19
C CYS A 349 -29.87 -9.54 -12.39
N TYR A 350 -31.18 -9.45 -12.65
CA TYR A 350 -31.72 -8.71 -13.80
C TYR A 350 -32.78 -7.68 -13.41
N GLU A 351 -33.16 -7.63 -12.16
CA GLU A 351 -33.94 -6.59 -11.47
C GLU A 351 -33.49 -6.59 -9.99
N ALA A 352 -33.62 -5.48 -9.28
CA ALA A 352 -33.19 -5.37 -7.88
C ALA A 352 -33.78 -6.43 -6.93
N GLU A 353 -34.97 -6.96 -7.25
CA GLU A 353 -35.67 -7.97 -6.47
C GLU A 353 -35.65 -9.34 -7.14
N LYS A 354 -34.94 -9.51 -8.25
CA LYS A 354 -34.85 -10.78 -9.01
C LYS A 354 -33.40 -11.25 -9.09
N ILE A 355 -32.99 -11.94 -8.06
CA ILE A 355 -31.63 -12.47 -7.93
C ILE A 355 -31.77 -13.99 -7.82
N VAL A 356 -31.21 -14.68 -8.79
CA VAL A 356 -31.33 -16.13 -8.89
C VAL A 356 -29.97 -16.79 -8.95
N THR A 357 -29.88 -17.99 -8.37
CA THR A 357 -28.73 -18.87 -8.49
C THR A 357 -29.19 -20.23 -9.05
N ILE A 358 -28.44 -20.74 -10.00
CA ILE A 358 -28.73 -21.93 -10.77
C ILE A 358 -27.59 -22.92 -10.60
N PRO A 359 -27.74 -24.00 -9.79
CA PRO A 359 -26.74 -25.05 -9.72
C PRO A 359 -26.79 -25.89 -11.01
N CYS A 360 -25.62 -26.34 -11.45
CA CYS A 360 -25.53 -27.26 -12.58
C CYS A 360 -26.06 -28.65 -12.17
N ASP A 361 -27.00 -29.21 -12.95
CA ASP A 361 -27.62 -30.50 -12.73
C ASP A 361 -27.89 -31.25 -14.05
N MET A 362 -28.69 -32.31 -14.00
CA MET A 362 -29.08 -33.10 -15.17
C MET A 362 -29.95 -32.34 -16.20
N ASP A 363 -30.66 -31.32 -15.74
CA ASP A 363 -31.57 -30.53 -16.58
C ASP A 363 -30.83 -29.33 -17.22
N ALA A 364 -29.76 -28.88 -16.57
CA ALA A 364 -28.94 -27.74 -17.00
C ALA A 364 -27.48 -27.90 -16.53
N ASP A 365 -26.65 -28.50 -17.35
CA ASP A 365 -25.22 -28.58 -17.11
C ASP A 365 -24.50 -27.24 -17.38
N PHE A 366 -23.20 -27.16 -17.09
CA PHE A 366 -22.43 -25.95 -17.24
C PHE A 366 -22.39 -25.43 -18.69
N GLU A 367 -22.30 -26.32 -19.68
CA GLU A 367 -22.27 -25.96 -21.11
C GLU A 367 -23.61 -25.36 -21.55
N TYR A 368 -24.71 -25.94 -21.12
CA TYR A 368 -26.06 -25.40 -21.40
C TYR A 368 -26.24 -23.99 -20.78
N LEU A 369 -25.84 -23.80 -19.52
CA LEU A 369 -25.95 -22.48 -18.84
C LEU A 369 -25.06 -21.41 -19.47
N THR A 370 -23.82 -21.74 -19.80
CA THR A 370 -22.91 -20.80 -20.48
C THR A 370 -23.36 -20.46 -21.89
N GLY A 371 -23.95 -21.44 -22.62
CA GLY A 371 -24.58 -21.18 -23.91
C GLY A 371 -25.77 -20.21 -23.82
N LYS A 372 -26.61 -20.35 -22.77
CA LYS A 372 -27.67 -19.37 -22.48
C LYS A 372 -27.16 -17.99 -22.09
N LEU A 373 -26.11 -17.93 -21.28
CA LEU A 373 -25.48 -16.66 -20.90
C LEU A 373 -24.85 -15.94 -22.10
N SER A 374 -24.18 -16.68 -22.99
CA SER A 374 -23.61 -16.12 -24.21
C SER A 374 -24.70 -15.53 -25.13
N HIS A 375 -25.87 -16.21 -25.25
CA HIS A 375 -26.98 -15.63 -25.98
C HIS A 375 -27.58 -14.39 -25.26
N LEU A 376 -27.73 -14.46 -23.94
CA LEU A 376 -28.18 -13.32 -23.14
C LEU A 376 -27.25 -12.10 -23.28
N ALA A 377 -25.93 -12.35 -23.28
CA ALA A 377 -24.90 -11.31 -23.45
C ALA A 377 -25.12 -10.49 -24.74
N LYS A 378 -25.55 -11.13 -25.82
CA LYS A 378 -25.86 -10.45 -27.08
C LYS A 378 -27.15 -9.61 -27.04
N SER A 379 -28.10 -9.99 -26.17
CA SER A 379 -29.46 -9.42 -26.15
C SER A 379 -29.60 -8.20 -25.25
N VAL A 380 -28.76 -8.05 -24.22
CA VAL A 380 -28.85 -6.99 -23.23
C VAL A 380 -27.93 -5.81 -23.53
N LYS A 381 -28.29 -4.61 -23.08
CA LYS A 381 -27.49 -3.40 -23.26
C LYS A 381 -26.23 -3.41 -22.41
N ARG A 382 -26.31 -3.94 -21.19
CA ARG A 382 -25.18 -4.10 -20.25
C ARG A 382 -25.16 -5.50 -19.65
N PHE A 383 -24.12 -6.24 -19.97
CA PHE A 383 -23.79 -7.52 -19.35
C PHE A 383 -22.62 -7.28 -18.39
N SER A 384 -22.90 -7.34 -17.10
CA SER A 384 -21.99 -6.89 -16.06
C SER A 384 -21.46 -8.03 -15.20
N MET A 385 -20.16 -7.96 -14.87
CA MET A 385 -19.50 -8.94 -14.01
C MET A 385 -18.42 -8.26 -13.14
N CYS A 386 -18.03 -8.91 -12.07
CA CYS A 386 -16.86 -8.57 -11.28
C CYS A 386 -15.65 -9.36 -11.80
N GLY A 387 -14.80 -8.76 -12.65
CA GLY A 387 -13.66 -9.43 -13.26
C GLY A 387 -14.01 -10.23 -14.51
N LEU A 388 -14.58 -9.58 -15.50
CA LEU A 388 -15.16 -10.16 -16.72
C LEU A 388 -14.15 -10.97 -17.54
N LYS A 389 -12.87 -10.58 -17.59
CA LYS A 389 -11.83 -11.20 -18.42
C LYS A 389 -11.68 -12.71 -18.15
N GLU A 390 -11.84 -13.15 -16.91
CA GLU A 390 -11.67 -14.55 -16.50
C GLU A 390 -12.75 -15.50 -17.11
N TYR A 391 -13.86 -14.93 -17.57
CA TYR A 391 -15.03 -15.71 -18.02
C TYR A 391 -15.31 -15.56 -19.52
N LEU A 392 -14.48 -14.82 -20.28
CA LEU A 392 -14.70 -14.57 -21.71
C LEU A 392 -14.66 -15.85 -22.56
N GLU A 393 -13.96 -16.90 -22.11
CA GLU A 393 -13.95 -18.21 -22.77
C GLU A 393 -15.38 -18.76 -22.93
N TRP A 394 -16.25 -18.52 -21.96
CA TRP A 394 -17.62 -19.03 -21.91
C TRP A 394 -18.66 -18.06 -22.48
N LEU A 395 -18.23 -16.87 -22.91
CA LEU A 395 -19.10 -15.78 -23.36
C LEU A 395 -18.69 -15.26 -24.75
N PRO A 396 -18.63 -16.12 -25.78
CA PRO A 396 -18.10 -15.74 -27.09
C PRO A 396 -18.92 -14.66 -27.84
N GLU A 397 -20.18 -14.46 -27.47
CA GLU A 397 -21.05 -13.42 -28.09
C GLU A 397 -20.98 -12.07 -27.34
N LEU A 398 -20.25 -12.00 -26.21
CA LEU A 398 -20.04 -10.76 -25.48
C LEU A 398 -19.06 -9.86 -26.22
N THR A 399 -19.34 -8.57 -26.24
CA THR A 399 -18.50 -7.54 -26.88
C THR A 399 -18.10 -6.45 -25.88
N SER A 400 -17.12 -5.65 -26.21
CA SER A 400 -16.73 -4.50 -25.37
C SER A 400 -17.81 -3.40 -25.31
N GLU A 401 -18.75 -3.38 -26.26
CA GLU A 401 -19.81 -2.37 -26.32
C GLU A 401 -20.89 -2.63 -25.25
N ASN A 402 -21.20 -3.88 -24.97
CA ASN A 402 -22.23 -4.28 -24.02
C ASN A 402 -21.67 -4.92 -22.73
N GLY A 403 -20.41 -5.30 -22.69
CA GLY A 403 -19.72 -5.73 -21.49
C GLY A 403 -19.51 -4.60 -20.49
N PHE A 404 -19.60 -4.90 -19.19
CA PHE A 404 -19.26 -3.95 -18.12
C PHE A 404 -18.49 -4.68 -17.02
N ASP A 405 -17.21 -4.34 -16.84
CA ASP A 405 -16.38 -4.88 -15.76
C ASP A 405 -16.40 -3.92 -14.56
N VAL A 406 -17.05 -4.34 -13.50
CA VAL A 406 -17.22 -3.55 -12.27
C VAL A 406 -15.89 -3.28 -11.59
N ILE A 407 -14.95 -4.23 -11.65
CA ILE A 407 -13.61 -4.11 -11.05
C ILE A 407 -12.77 -3.06 -11.80
N VAL A 408 -12.83 -3.07 -13.13
CA VAL A 408 -12.14 -2.07 -13.97
C VAL A 408 -12.71 -0.67 -13.73
N ALA A 409 -14.03 -0.54 -13.63
CA ALA A 409 -14.67 0.74 -13.33
C ALA A 409 -14.28 1.26 -11.93
N ALA A 410 -14.28 0.41 -10.92
CA ALA A 410 -13.88 0.77 -9.56
C ALA A 410 -12.39 1.16 -9.47
N TYR A 411 -11.51 0.45 -10.19
CA TYR A 411 -10.09 0.77 -10.29
C TYR A 411 -9.86 2.18 -10.87
N LEU A 412 -10.56 2.57 -11.92
CA LEU A 412 -10.42 3.91 -12.49
C LEU A 412 -10.76 5.02 -11.50
N LEU A 413 -11.75 4.79 -10.65
CA LEU A 413 -12.18 5.74 -9.61
C LEU A 413 -11.17 5.86 -8.46
N ASN A 414 -10.46 4.79 -8.13
CA ASN A 414 -9.43 4.80 -7.06
C ASN A 414 -8.27 3.84 -7.35
N PRO A 415 -7.30 4.20 -8.20
CA PRO A 415 -6.20 3.32 -8.62
C PRO A 415 -5.12 3.10 -7.54
N LEU A 416 -5.29 3.63 -6.33
CA LEU A 416 -4.32 3.48 -5.23
C LEU A 416 -4.58 2.26 -4.35
N LYS A 417 -5.69 1.56 -4.55
CA LYS A 417 -5.95 0.29 -3.86
C LYS A 417 -5.03 -0.81 -4.37
N ASN A 418 -4.67 -1.72 -3.47
CA ASN A 418 -3.82 -2.86 -3.82
C ASN A 418 -4.61 -4.05 -4.36
N ASP A 419 -5.92 -4.10 -4.11
CA ASP A 419 -6.80 -5.20 -4.48
C ASP A 419 -8.22 -4.72 -4.71
N TYR A 420 -8.94 -5.39 -5.63
CA TYR A 420 -10.32 -5.12 -5.99
C TYR A 420 -11.06 -6.44 -6.08
N ASN A 421 -12.01 -6.66 -5.20
CA ASN A 421 -12.92 -7.81 -5.24
C ASN A 421 -14.38 -7.33 -5.15
N ALA A 422 -15.32 -8.25 -5.37
CA ALA A 422 -16.74 -7.92 -5.37
C ALA A 422 -17.21 -7.38 -4.01
N GLU A 423 -16.71 -7.92 -2.90
CA GLU A 423 -17.06 -7.51 -1.54
C GLU A 423 -16.60 -6.08 -1.24
N ASP A 424 -15.36 -5.73 -1.65
CA ASP A 424 -14.85 -4.37 -1.48
C ASP A 424 -15.63 -3.34 -2.30
N VAL A 425 -16.00 -3.69 -3.55
CA VAL A 425 -16.79 -2.84 -4.43
C VAL A 425 -18.23 -2.69 -3.90
N ALA A 426 -18.85 -3.77 -3.45
CA ALA A 426 -20.19 -3.76 -2.83
C ALA A 426 -20.21 -2.82 -1.60
N ARG A 427 -19.22 -2.94 -0.73
CA ARG A 427 -19.10 -2.10 0.45
C ARG A 427 -18.91 -0.61 0.09
N GLU A 428 -18.03 -0.30 -0.85
CA GLU A 428 -17.65 1.09 -1.18
C GLU A 428 -18.72 1.83 -1.99
N HIS A 429 -19.40 1.12 -2.87
CA HIS A 429 -20.32 1.74 -3.83
C HIS A 429 -21.79 1.51 -3.53
N LEU A 430 -22.14 0.43 -2.80
CA LEU A 430 -23.52 0.09 -2.43
C LEU A 430 -23.77 0.13 -0.92
N ASN A 431 -22.74 0.35 -0.11
CA ASN A 431 -22.79 0.22 1.35
C ASN A 431 -23.31 -1.16 1.80
N LEU A 432 -22.93 -2.20 1.05
CA LEU A 432 -23.38 -3.57 1.23
C LEU A 432 -22.22 -4.39 1.82
N LEU A 433 -22.46 -5.02 2.97
CA LEU A 433 -21.51 -5.93 3.61
C LEU A 433 -21.80 -7.36 3.23
N ILE A 434 -20.81 -8.09 2.75
CA ILE A 434 -20.89 -9.50 2.39
C ILE A 434 -20.01 -10.26 3.38
N ASP A 435 -20.60 -11.20 4.14
CA ASP A 435 -19.86 -12.02 5.11
C ASP A 435 -19.02 -13.08 4.37
N GLU A 436 -17.74 -13.17 4.72
CA GLU A 436 -16.83 -14.17 4.16
C GLU A 436 -17.23 -15.63 4.51
N LYS A 437 -18.07 -15.84 5.52
CA LYS A 437 -18.50 -17.15 6.00
C LYS A 437 -19.76 -17.70 5.30
N LEU A 438 -20.37 -16.94 4.40
CA LEU A 438 -21.54 -17.37 3.63
C LEU A 438 -21.19 -18.57 2.73
N ASP A 439 -22.19 -19.38 2.40
CA ASP A 439 -22.04 -20.44 1.40
C ASP A 439 -21.82 -19.84 -0.01
N GLU A 440 -21.23 -20.65 -0.90
CA GLU A 440 -20.86 -20.19 -2.24
C GLU A 440 -22.07 -19.77 -3.10
N GLY A 441 -23.24 -20.37 -2.90
CA GLY A 441 -24.47 -19.98 -3.60
C GLY A 441 -24.93 -18.59 -3.19
N THR A 442 -24.96 -18.30 -1.90
CA THR A 442 -25.31 -16.98 -1.35
C THR A 442 -24.30 -15.92 -1.76
N LYS A 443 -22.99 -16.22 -1.67
CA LYS A 443 -21.93 -15.31 -2.16
C LYS A 443 -22.10 -14.96 -3.62
N SER A 444 -22.36 -15.95 -4.49
CA SER A 444 -22.55 -15.70 -5.91
C SER A 444 -23.79 -14.87 -6.23
N CYS A 445 -24.86 -14.97 -5.42
CA CYS A 445 -26.01 -14.05 -5.51
C CYS A 445 -25.60 -12.61 -5.18
N TYR A 446 -24.83 -12.42 -4.13
CA TYR A 446 -24.30 -11.08 -3.78
C TYR A 446 -23.41 -10.53 -4.88
N GLU A 447 -22.54 -11.36 -5.47
CA GLU A 447 -21.66 -10.93 -6.55
C GLU A 447 -22.45 -10.55 -7.81
N ALA A 448 -23.45 -11.36 -8.21
CA ALA A 448 -24.35 -11.03 -9.32
C ALA A 448 -25.15 -9.75 -9.05
N TYR A 449 -25.63 -9.56 -7.81
CA TYR A 449 -26.29 -8.31 -7.41
C TYR A 449 -25.34 -7.12 -7.45
N THR A 450 -24.14 -7.27 -6.96
CA THR A 450 -23.10 -6.22 -7.00
C THR A 450 -22.79 -5.84 -8.44
N ALA A 451 -22.60 -6.83 -9.31
CA ALA A 451 -22.39 -6.61 -10.72
C ALA A 451 -23.55 -5.83 -11.38
N TYR A 452 -24.79 -6.11 -11.00
CA TYR A 452 -25.97 -5.40 -11.50
C TYR A 452 -26.09 -3.97 -10.91
N ALA A 453 -26.07 -3.86 -9.57
CA ALA A 453 -26.42 -2.64 -8.88
C ALA A 453 -25.33 -1.54 -8.97
N CYS A 454 -24.06 -1.95 -9.16
CA CYS A 454 -22.94 -1.02 -9.32
C CYS A 454 -22.92 -0.33 -10.68
N VAL A 455 -23.52 -0.89 -11.74
CA VAL A 455 -23.46 -0.28 -13.09
C VAL A 455 -23.92 1.19 -13.08
N PRO A 456 -25.15 1.54 -12.68
CA PRO A 456 -25.59 2.93 -12.71
C PRO A 456 -24.79 3.84 -11.76
N VAL A 457 -24.31 3.30 -10.65
CA VAL A 457 -23.53 4.07 -9.66
C VAL A 457 -22.15 4.39 -10.20
N LEU A 458 -21.48 3.41 -10.81
CA LEU A 458 -20.14 3.57 -11.35
C LEU A 458 -20.15 4.39 -12.64
N GLU A 459 -21.12 4.17 -13.55
CA GLU A 459 -21.28 5.00 -14.76
C GLU A 459 -21.42 6.47 -14.37
N LYS A 460 -22.31 6.80 -13.43
CA LYS A 460 -22.47 8.15 -12.94
C LYS A 460 -21.20 8.74 -12.36
N LYS A 461 -20.49 7.99 -11.52
CA LYS A 461 -19.22 8.46 -10.94
C LYS A 461 -18.13 8.65 -12.00
N LEU A 462 -18.05 7.77 -12.99
CA LEU A 462 -17.12 7.90 -14.11
C LEU A 462 -17.45 9.14 -14.97
N GLU A 463 -18.74 9.43 -15.22
CA GLU A 463 -19.18 10.64 -15.90
C GLU A 463 -18.82 11.91 -15.14
N GLU A 464 -19.17 11.98 -13.85
CA GLU A 464 -18.85 13.09 -12.95
C GLU A 464 -17.34 13.38 -12.87
N ASN A 465 -16.52 12.33 -12.99
CA ASN A 465 -15.06 12.46 -13.01
C ASN A 465 -14.46 12.62 -14.42
N GLY A 466 -15.25 12.62 -15.49
CA GLY A 466 -14.78 12.75 -16.86
C GLY A 466 -14.03 11.52 -17.40
N MET A 467 -14.17 10.36 -16.75
CA MET A 467 -13.47 9.12 -17.09
C MET A 467 -14.36 8.10 -17.85
N PHE A 468 -15.62 8.42 -18.12
CA PHE A 468 -16.53 7.48 -18.80
C PHE A 468 -16.06 7.12 -20.21
N ARG A 469 -15.51 8.11 -20.94
CA ARG A 469 -14.91 7.85 -22.25
C ARG A 469 -13.68 6.95 -22.15
N LEU A 470 -12.79 7.20 -21.20
CA LEU A 470 -11.62 6.36 -20.94
C LEU A 470 -12.04 4.90 -20.66
N PHE A 471 -13.07 4.70 -19.85
CA PHE A 471 -13.61 3.38 -19.54
C PHE A 471 -14.13 2.66 -20.78
N ASN A 472 -15.03 3.30 -21.57
CA ASN A 472 -15.68 2.64 -22.70
C ASN A 472 -14.79 2.47 -23.93
N GLU A 473 -13.90 3.46 -24.22
CA GLU A 473 -13.12 3.44 -25.46
C GLU A 473 -11.73 2.80 -25.30
N ILE A 474 -11.21 2.70 -24.06
CA ILE A 474 -9.88 2.16 -23.80
C ILE A 474 -9.95 0.94 -22.88
N GLU A 475 -10.44 1.11 -21.64
CA GLU A 475 -10.31 0.04 -20.64
C GLU A 475 -11.19 -1.17 -20.93
N MET A 476 -12.43 -0.99 -21.35
CA MET A 476 -13.31 -2.12 -21.71
C MET A 476 -12.84 -2.89 -22.96
N PRO A 477 -12.49 -2.25 -24.10
CA PRO A 477 -11.91 -2.97 -25.23
C PRO A 477 -10.60 -3.68 -24.90
N LEU A 478 -9.80 -3.09 -23.99
CA LEU A 478 -8.55 -3.70 -23.54
C LEU A 478 -8.78 -5.05 -22.82
N VAL A 479 -9.86 -5.21 -22.05
CA VAL A 479 -10.20 -6.50 -21.39
C VAL A 479 -10.17 -7.64 -22.40
N PHE A 480 -10.79 -7.44 -23.57
CA PHE A 480 -10.87 -8.45 -24.64
C PHE A 480 -9.51 -8.64 -25.34
N THR A 481 -8.77 -7.57 -25.54
CA THR A 481 -7.43 -7.64 -26.12
C THR A 481 -6.47 -8.43 -25.22
N LEU A 482 -6.50 -8.17 -23.91
CA LEU A 482 -5.68 -8.91 -22.94
C LEU A 482 -6.08 -10.39 -22.85
N TYR A 483 -7.38 -10.69 -22.90
CA TYR A 483 -7.85 -12.06 -22.98
C TYR A 483 -7.27 -12.79 -24.20
N ASP A 484 -7.34 -12.21 -25.38
CA ASP A 484 -6.77 -12.80 -26.60
C ASP A 484 -5.27 -13.08 -26.47
N MET A 485 -4.52 -12.15 -25.86
CA MET A 485 -3.09 -12.32 -25.62
C MET A 485 -2.79 -13.45 -24.64
N GLU A 486 -3.58 -13.56 -23.56
CA GLU A 486 -3.46 -14.64 -22.58
C GLU A 486 -3.75 -15.99 -23.22
N GLN A 487 -4.80 -16.08 -24.06
CA GLN A 487 -5.13 -17.31 -24.81
C GLN A 487 -4.05 -17.67 -25.83
N ALA A 488 -3.44 -16.67 -26.50
CA ALA A 488 -2.37 -16.92 -27.45
C ALA A 488 -1.11 -17.46 -26.77
N GLY A 489 -0.72 -16.92 -25.60
CA GLY A 489 0.50 -17.28 -24.88
C GLY A 489 1.77 -17.14 -25.75
N VAL A 490 2.92 -17.49 -25.17
CA VAL A 490 4.24 -17.43 -25.84
C VAL A 490 4.88 -18.80 -25.83
N LYS A 491 5.30 -19.32 -27.00
CA LYS A 491 5.96 -20.62 -27.08
C LYS A 491 7.38 -20.56 -26.48
N VAL A 492 7.74 -21.59 -25.74
CA VAL A 492 9.04 -21.70 -25.07
C VAL A 492 9.70 -23.05 -25.41
N GLU A 493 10.97 -22.98 -25.80
CA GLU A 493 11.80 -24.17 -25.99
C GLU A 493 12.32 -24.65 -24.62
N GLY A 494 11.59 -25.62 -24.01
CA GLY A 494 11.88 -26.11 -22.65
C GLY A 494 13.26 -26.71 -22.45
N GLU A 495 13.79 -27.44 -23.46
CA GLU A 495 15.13 -28.02 -23.40
C GLU A 495 16.24 -26.95 -23.46
N GLU A 496 16.04 -25.88 -24.26
CA GLU A 496 16.95 -24.73 -24.29
C GLU A 496 16.92 -23.96 -22.96
N LEU A 497 15.73 -23.79 -22.36
CA LEU A 497 15.59 -23.17 -21.04
C LEU A 497 16.35 -23.97 -19.97
N LYS A 498 16.22 -25.30 -20.00
CA LYS A 498 16.95 -26.19 -19.08
C LYS A 498 18.46 -26.08 -19.27
N ARG A 499 18.96 -26.12 -20.52
CA ARG A 499 20.37 -25.94 -20.83
C ARG A 499 20.90 -24.60 -20.31
N TYR A 500 20.18 -23.54 -20.55
CA TYR A 500 20.52 -22.23 -20.02
C TYR A 500 20.61 -22.22 -18.48
N GLY A 501 19.70 -22.91 -17.78
CA GLY A 501 19.72 -23.07 -16.32
C GLY A 501 20.95 -23.88 -15.83
N GLU A 502 21.37 -24.89 -16.58
CA GLU A 502 22.56 -25.70 -16.29
C GLU A 502 23.86 -24.88 -16.47
N GLU A 503 23.95 -24.07 -17.53
CA GLU A 503 25.09 -23.16 -17.77
C GLU A 503 25.22 -22.11 -16.64
N LEU A 504 24.09 -21.48 -16.22
CA LEU A 504 24.08 -20.57 -15.08
C LEU A 504 24.52 -21.30 -13.78
N GLY A 505 24.03 -22.53 -13.56
CA GLY A 505 24.38 -23.34 -12.39
C GLY A 505 25.87 -23.66 -12.31
N ALA A 506 26.49 -24.02 -13.43
CA ALA A 506 27.95 -24.28 -13.49
C ALA A 506 28.75 -23.01 -13.09
N ARG A 507 28.39 -21.84 -13.62
CA ARG A 507 29.06 -20.58 -13.30
C ARG A 507 28.83 -20.17 -11.84
N ILE A 508 27.63 -20.38 -11.29
CA ILE A 508 27.32 -20.13 -9.88
C ILE A 508 28.25 -20.95 -8.96
N VAL A 509 28.45 -22.25 -9.25
CA VAL A 509 29.33 -23.13 -8.46
C VAL A 509 30.78 -22.66 -8.52
N GLU A 510 31.24 -22.17 -9.66
CA GLU A 510 32.61 -21.62 -9.79
C GLU A 510 32.76 -20.37 -8.92
N LEU A 511 31.79 -19.45 -8.99
CA LEU A 511 31.80 -18.22 -8.20
C LEU A 511 31.74 -18.52 -6.69
N GLU A 512 30.95 -19.50 -6.26
CA GLU A 512 30.91 -19.91 -4.86
C GLU A 512 32.32 -20.30 -4.35
N LYS A 513 33.03 -21.14 -5.09
CA LYS A 513 34.38 -21.53 -4.74
C LYS A 513 35.31 -20.32 -4.65
N GLU A 514 35.33 -19.49 -5.66
CA GLU A 514 36.14 -18.27 -5.70
C GLU A 514 35.83 -17.32 -4.54
N ILE A 515 34.55 -17.14 -4.20
CA ILE A 515 34.13 -16.29 -3.06
C ILE A 515 34.57 -16.91 -1.74
N TYR A 516 34.42 -18.24 -1.54
CA TYR A 516 34.84 -18.92 -0.32
C TYR A 516 36.36 -18.89 -0.14
N GLU A 517 37.13 -19.09 -1.23
CA GLU A 517 38.59 -18.95 -1.21
C GLU A 517 39.02 -17.53 -0.79
N MET A 518 38.37 -16.50 -1.33
CA MET A 518 38.65 -15.08 -0.98
C MET A 518 38.22 -14.75 0.45
N ALA A 519 37.11 -15.34 0.92
CA ALA A 519 36.60 -15.12 2.27
C ALA A 519 37.36 -15.93 3.33
N GLY A 520 38.01 -17.03 2.91
CA GLY A 520 38.72 -17.96 3.79
C GLY A 520 37.80 -18.87 4.62
N GLU A 521 36.50 -18.95 4.29
CA GLU A 521 35.51 -19.86 4.87
C GLU A 521 34.26 -19.95 4.01
N GLU A 522 33.47 -21.02 4.21
CA GLU A 522 32.16 -21.19 3.58
C GLU A 522 31.08 -20.48 4.39
N PHE A 523 30.17 -19.83 3.71
CA PHE A 523 29.02 -19.12 4.31
C PHE A 523 27.87 -18.99 3.31
N ASN A 524 26.66 -18.67 3.79
CA ASN A 524 25.54 -18.42 2.89
C ASN A 524 25.63 -17.02 2.27
N ILE A 525 26.05 -16.94 0.99
CA ILE A 525 26.24 -15.70 0.23
C ILE A 525 24.91 -14.95 0.06
N ASN A 526 23.77 -15.66 0.05
CA ASN A 526 22.45 -15.10 -0.04
C ASN A 526 21.90 -14.59 1.29
N SER A 527 22.57 -14.86 2.42
CA SER A 527 22.20 -14.32 3.73
C SER A 527 22.81 -12.94 3.95
N PRO A 528 22.03 -11.85 3.97
CA PRO A 528 22.55 -10.50 4.21
C PRO A 528 23.34 -10.38 5.52
N LYS A 529 22.91 -11.15 6.54
CA LYS A 529 23.56 -11.16 7.86
C LYS A 529 24.96 -11.79 7.81
N GLN A 530 25.07 -12.99 7.23
CA GLN A 530 26.35 -13.69 7.13
C GLN A 530 27.30 -12.93 6.20
N LEU A 531 26.83 -12.50 5.05
CA LEU A 531 27.62 -11.70 4.12
C LEU A 531 28.11 -10.39 4.76
N GLY A 532 27.25 -9.70 5.51
CA GLY A 532 27.65 -8.49 6.23
C GLY A 532 28.76 -8.71 7.25
N MET A 533 28.72 -9.85 7.98
CA MET A 533 29.80 -10.25 8.91
C MET A 533 31.10 -10.52 8.16
N ILE A 534 31.05 -11.23 7.06
CA ILE A 534 32.25 -11.53 6.24
C ILE A 534 32.88 -10.25 5.70
N LEU A 535 32.11 -9.40 5.03
CA LEU A 535 32.66 -8.21 4.36
C LEU A 535 33.13 -7.14 5.35
N PHE A 536 32.34 -6.87 6.38
CA PHE A 536 32.55 -5.68 7.23
C PHE A 536 33.18 -5.98 8.60
N GLU A 537 33.13 -7.22 9.08
CA GLU A 537 33.77 -7.60 10.34
C GLU A 537 35.05 -8.41 10.09
N LYS A 538 35.02 -9.42 9.21
CA LYS A 538 36.18 -10.29 8.96
C LYS A 538 37.18 -9.67 7.99
N LEU A 539 36.67 -9.12 6.86
CA LEU A 539 37.51 -8.48 5.84
C LEU A 539 37.70 -6.97 6.05
N GLU A 540 37.13 -6.42 7.13
CA GLU A 540 37.26 -5.04 7.58
C GLU A 540 37.03 -3.98 6.49
N MET A 541 36.10 -4.25 5.54
CA MET A 541 35.78 -3.32 4.47
C MET A 541 35.06 -2.08 5.01
N PRO A 542 35.23 -0.91 4.40
CA PRO A 542 34.54 0.29 4.81
C PRO A 542 33.03 0.14 4.66
N HIS A 543 32.26 0.45 5.71
CA HIS A 543 30.79 0.36 5.70
C HIS A 543 30.14 1.73 5.84
N ALA A 544 29.17 2.02 5.00
CA ALA A 544 28.47 3.31 5.01
C ALA A 544 27.19 3.30 5.86
N LYS A 545 26.54 2.14 6.09
CA LYS A 545 25.23 2.09 6.69
C LYS A 545 25.00 0.82 7.52
N LYS A 546 24.72 1.00 8.82
CA LYS A 546 24.19 -0.06 9.69
C LYS A 546 22.67 0.01 9.71
N THR A 547 22.01 -1.13 9.53
CA THR A 547 20.55 -1.27 9.68
C THR A 547 20.23 -1.74 11.10
N LYS A 548 18.94 -1.78 11.47
CA LYS A 548 18.50 -2.35 12.76
C LYS A 548 18.91 -3.84 12.94
N THR A 549 19.11 -4.55 11.83
CA THR A 549 19.41 -6.00 11.80
C THR A 549 20.85 -6.34 11.43
N GLY A 550 21.72 -5.35 11.20
CA GLY A 550 23.12 -5.56 10.83
C GLY A 550 23.60 -4.61 9.73
N TYR A 551 24.62 -5.04 8.98
CA TYR A 551 25.17 -4.25 7.87
C TYR A 551 24.29 -4.35 6.62
N SER A 552 24.17 -3.24 5.88
CA SER A 552 23.48 -3.28 4.59
C SER A 552 24.38 -3.93 3.53
N THR A 553 23.89 -4.98 2.90
CA THR A 553 24.50 -5.64 1.74
C THR A 553 23.64 -5.46 0.47
N ALA A 554 22.90 -4.34 0.38
CA ALA A 554 22.12 -4.00 -0.80
C ALA A 554 23.04 -3.70 -1.99
N ALA A 555 22.54 -3.89 -3.20
CA ALA A 555 23.35 -3.78 -4.43
C ALA A 555 24.04 -2.40 -4.54
N ASP A 556 23.31 -1.32 -4.24
CA ASP A 556 23.83 0.06 -4.26
C ASP A 556 25.01 0.31 -3.31
N VAL A 557 25.10 -0.47 -2.22
CA VAL A 557 26.23 -0.43 -1.28
C VAL A 557 27.39 -1.24 -1.81
N LEU A 558 27.12 -2.44 -2.35
CA LEU A 558 28.14 -3.33 -2.88
C LEU A 558 28.75 -2.80 -4.18
N ASP A 559 27.95 -2.18 -5.06
CA ASP A 559 28.44 -1.58 -6.32
C ASP A 559 29.53 -0.51 -6.09
N LYS A 560 29.44 0.23 -4.97
CA LYS A 560 30.46 1.22 -4.59
C LYS A 560 31.79 0.58 -4.14
N LEU A 561 31.75 -0.61 -3.63
CA LEU A 561 32.91 -1.36 -3.14
C LEU A 561 33.53 -2.27 -4.23
N ALA A 562 32.75 -2.67 -5.21
CA ALA A 562 33.16 -3.60 -6.25
C ALA A 562 34.44 -3.18 -7.03
N PRO A 563 34.67 -1.90 -7.36
CA PRO A 563 35.90 -1.47 -8.05
C PRO A 563 37.18 -1.71 -7.25
N GLU A 564 37.11 -1.64 -5.91
CA GLU A 564 38.27 -1.77 -5.01
C GLU A 564 38.43 -3.19 -4.45
N TYR A 565 37.33 -3.97 -4.38
CA TYR A 565 37.29 -5.29 -3.73
C TYR A 565 36.79 -6.37 -4.70
N PRO A 566 37.69 -7.20 -5.29
CA PRO A 566 37.31 -8.22 -6.26
C PRO A 566 36.25 -9.23 -5.75
N ILE A 567 36.28 -9.57 -4.46
CA ILE A 567 35.28 -10.48 -3.86
C ILE A 567 33.87 -9.89 -3.95
N VAL A 568 33.72 -8.55 -3.81
CA VAL A 568 32.41 -7.88 -3.90
C VAL A 568 31.87 -7.94 -5.32
N ALA A 569 32.71 -7.75 -6.33
CA ALA A 569 32.32 -7.89 -7.73
C ALA A 569 31.81 -9.33 -8.02
N LYS A 570 32.50 -10.36 -7.50
CA LYS A 570 32.06 -11.76 -7.63
C LYS A 570 30.77 -12.07 -6.88
N ILE A 571 30.56 -11.48 -5.71
CA ILE A 571 29.29 -11.61 -4.96
C ILE A 571 28.15 -10.97 -5.72
N LEU A 572 28.35 -9.83 -6.35
CA LEU A 572 27.34 -9.19 -7.20
C LEU A 572 27.00 -10.07 -8.41
N GLU A 573 28.02 -10.60 -9.11
CA GLU A 573 27.85 -11.54 -10.23
C GLU A 573 27.08 -12.80 -9.76
N TYR A 574 27.50 -13.41 -8.66
CA TYR A 574 26.83 -14.58 -8.06
C TYR A 574 25.35 -14.32 -7.79
N ARG A 575 25.03 -13.22 -7.10
CA ARG A 575 23.64 -12.87 -6.79
C ARG A 575 22.79 -12.63 -8.03
N GLN A 576 23.36 -12.00 -9.05
CA GLN A 576 22.69 -11.79 -10.32
C GLN A 576 22.39 -13.11 -11.02
N LEU A 577 23.37 -14.02 -11.12
CA LEU A 577 23.19 -15.31 -11.76
C LEU A 577 22.25 -16.24 -10.96
N ALA A 578 22.35 -16.25 -9.63
CA ALA A 578 21.44 -16.99 -8.76
C ALA A 578 19.99 -16.53 -8.94
N LYS A 579 19.76 -15.21 -9.06
CA LYS A 579 18.44 -14.66 -9.36
C LYS A 579 17.95 -15.02 -10.75
N LEU A 580 18.81 -14.94 -11.77
CA LEU A 580 18.48 -15.35 -13.14
C LEU A 580 18.07 -16.82 -13.19
N LYS A 581 18.86 -17.70 -12.54
CA LYS A 581 18.57 -19.12 -12.49
C LYS A 581 17.24 -19.39 -11.77
N SER A 582 17.07 -18.93 -10.52
CA SER A 582 15.90 -19.25 -9.71
C SER A 582 14.59 -18.65 -10.25
N THR A 583 14.64 -17.39 -10.71
CA THR A 583 13.42 -16.67 -11.15
C THR A 583 13.05 -17.01 -12.59
N TYR A 584 14.03 -17.08 -13.49
CA TYR A 584 13.75 -17.23 -14.91
C TYR A 584 14.04 -18.64 -15.44
N ALA A 585 15.22 -19.23 -15.21
CA ALA A 585 15.48 -20.57 -15.74
C ALA A 585 14.59 -21.63 -15.08
N ASP A 586 14.66 -21.75 -13.76
CA ASP A 586 13.89 -22.75 -13.00
C ASP A 586 12.42 -22.30 -12.81
N GLY A 587 12.19 -20.99 -12.61
CA GLY A 587 10.87 -20.44 -12.36
C GLY A 587 9.93 -20.53 -13.56
N LEU A 588 10.38 -20.15 -14.77
CA LEU A 588 9.55 -20.18 -15.98
C LEU A 588 9.15 -21.59 -16.39
N ALA A 589 10.02 -22.59 -16.14
CA ALA A 589 9.74 -23.99 -16.46
C ALA A 589 8.42 -24.50 -15.86
N ASN A 590 8.02 -23.97 -14.69
CA ASN A 590 6.80 -24.38 -13.99
C ASN A 590 5.51 -23.83 -14.66
N TYR A 591 5.64 -22.87 -15.57
CA TYR A 591 4.51 -22.23 -16.25
C TYR A 591 4.35 -22.68 -17.72
N ILE A 592 5.20 -23.58 -18.19
CA ILE A 592 5.07 -24.12 -19.56
C ILE A 592 3.87 -25.08 -19.58
N GLY A 593 2.84 -24.74 -20.35
CA GLY A 593 1.65 -25.54 -20.52
C GLY A 593 1.90 -26.80 -21.37
N MET A 594 0.90 -27.68 -21.46
CA MET A 594 0.99 -28.91 -22.29
C MET A 594 1.14 -28.61 -23.78
N ASP A 595 0.77 -27.42 -24.22
CA ASP A 595 0.94 -26.91 -25.59
C ASP A 595 2.34 -26.31 -25.86
N GLY A 596 3.21 -26.33 -24.84
CA GLY A 596 4.55 -25.76 -24.88
C GLY A 596 4.59 -24.23 -24.82
N ARG A 597 3.51 -23.61 -24.36
CA ARG A 597 3.41 -22.14 -24.26
C ARG A 597 3.32 -21.70 -22.79
N ILE A 598 3.70 -20.47 -22.55
CA ILE A 598 3.47 -19.77 -21.29
C ILE A 598 2.30 -18.79 -21.49
N HIS A 599 1.24 -18.96 -20.73
CA HIS A 599 0.06 -18.09 -20.70
C HIS A 599 0.14 -17.16 -19.48
N SER A 600 0.90 -16.07 -19.62
CA SER A 600 1.04 -15.06 -18.56
C SER A 600 -0.27 -14.29 -18.40
N LYS A 601 -0.60 -13.90 -17.17
CA LYS A 601 -1.75 -13.03 -16.89
C LYS A 601 -1.37 -11.57 -17.00
N PHE A 602 -2.17 -10.77 -17.69
CA PHE A 602 -2.00 -9.34 -17.86
C PHE A 602 -3.05 -8.58 -17.05
N ASN A 603 -2.63 -7.87 -16.01
CA ASN A 603 -3.52 -7.16 -15.10
C ASN A 603 -3.55 -5.67 -15.43
N GLN A 604 -4.75 -5.11 -15.61
CA GLN A 604 -4.93 -3.68 -15.87
C GLN A 604 -5.34 -2.88 -14.63
N THR A 605 -5.55 -3.51 -13.47
CA THR A 605 -6.08 -2.90 -12.24
C THR A 605 -5.06 -2.81 -11.09
N ILE A 606 -3.76 -3.02 -11.34
CA ILE A 606 -2.74 -3.06 -10.29
C ILE A 606 -1.96 -1.74 -10.18
N THR A 607 -1.57 -1.14 -11.29
CA THR A 607 -0.67 0.01 -11.26
C THR A 607 -1.43 1.33 -11.12
N ALA A 608 -0.94 2.24 -10.29
CA ALA A 608 -1.55 3.56 -10.13
C ALA A 608 -1.40 4.49 -11.37
N THR A 609 -0.57 4.11 -12.34
CA THR A 609 -0.31 4.89 -13.56
C THR A 609 -1.11 4.44 -14.78
N GLY A 610 -1.87 3.35 -14.67
CA GLY A 610 -2.57 2.75 -15.80
C GLY A 610 -1.73 1.76 -16.63
N ARG A 611 -0.44 1.57 -16.31
CA ARG A 611 0.37 0.55 -16.98
C ARG A 611 -0.18 -0.84 -16.70
N ILE A 612 -0.08 -1.73 -17.69
CA ILE A 612 -0.40 -3.16 -17.53
C ILE A 612 0.72 -3.81 -16.74
N SER A 613 0.39 -4.74 -15.85
CA SER A 613 1.38 -5.61 -15.19
C SER A 613 1.20 -7.06 -15.63
N SER A 614 2.29 -7.81 -15.65
CA SER A 614 2.30 -9.24 -15.99
C SER A 614 2.60 -10.07 -14.76
N THR A 615 1.84 -11.17 -14.57
CA THR A 615 2.01 -12.12 -13.46
C THR A 615 1.83 -13.55 -13.96
N GLU A 616 2.28 -14.52 -13.20
CA GLU A 616 2.10 -15.95 -13.47
C GLU A 616 2.57 -16.43 -14.86
N PRO A 617 3.81 -16.18 -15.27
CA PRO A 617 4.88 -15.41 -14.64
C PRO A 617 4.94 -13.94 -15.10
N ASN A 618 5.78 -13.11 -14.45
CA ASN A 618 6.03 -11.76 -14.94
C ASN A 618 7.05 -11.76 -16.09
N LEU A 619 6.56 -11.66 -17.32
CA LEU A 619 7.40 -11.62 -18.53
C LEU A 619 7.93 -10.21 -18.86
N GLN A 620 7.36 -9.15 -18.25
CA GLN A 620 7.80 -7.77 -18.48
C GLN A 620 9.13 -7.43 -17.78
N ASN A 621 9.55 -8.25 -16.80
CA ASN A 621 10.77 -8.05 -16.03
C ASN A 621 11.96 -8.90 -16.50
N ILE A 622 11.89 -9.54 -17.65
CA ILE A 622 13.01 -10.30 -18.21
C ILE A 622 14.18 -9.33 -18.50
N PRO A 623 15.37 -9.57 -17.94
CA PRO A 623 16.49 -8.61 -18.03
C PRO A 623 16.94 -8.34 -19.47
N VAL A 624 17.17 -7.06 -19.78
CA VAL A 624 17.66 -6.60 -21.10
C VAL A 624 19.05 -5.95 -21.03
N ARG A 625 19.49 -5.50 -19.85
CA ARG A 625 20.76 -4.76 -19.71
C ARG A 625 21.98 -5.64 -19.61
N MET A 626 21.82 -6.84 -19.09
CA MET A 626 22.92 -7.81 -18.93
C MET A 626 22.88 -8.80 -20.08
N GLU A 627 24.04 -9.10 -20.66
CA GLU A 627 24.14 -10.03 -21.79
C GLU A 627 23.60 -11.41 -21.44
N LEU A 628 24.05 -11.99 -20.31
CA LEU A 628 23.53 -13.28 -19.83
C LEU A 628 22.02 -13.23 -19.58
N GLY A 629 21.49 -12.14 -19.05
CA GLY A 629 20.05 -11.96 -18.86
C GLY A 629 19.27 -11.87 -20.17
N ARG A 630 19.86 -11.25 -21.20
CA ARG A 630 19.25 -11.17 -22.55
C ARG A 630 19.19 -12.53 -23.22
N LEU A 631 20.13 -13.43 -22.97
CA LEU A 631 20.18 -14.76 -23.61
C LEU A 631 18.91 -15.57 -23.32
N ILE A 632 18.27 -15.38 -22.19
CA ILE A 632 16.99 -16.07 -21.89
C ILE A 632 15.91 -15.77 -22.94
N ARG A 633 15.96 -14.63 -23.61
CA ARG A 633 15.00 -14.29 -24.68
C ARG A 633 15.10 -15.23 -25.90
N LYS A 634 16.19 -15.98 -26.04
CA LYS A 634 16.37 -16.98 -27.11
C LYS A 634 15.45 -18.19 -26.94
N VAL A 635 15.03 -18.50 -25.70
CA VAL A 635 14.14 -19.64 -25.44
C VAL A 635 12.71 -19.38 -25.86
N PHE A 636 12.32 -18.10 -26.03
CA PHE A 636 11.02 -17.71 -26.56
C PHE A 636 11.08 -17.70 -28.07
N VAL A 637 10.31 -18.59 -28.69
CA VAL A 637 10.31 -18.81 -30.14
C VAL A 637 8.89 -18.71 -30.69
N PRO A 638 8.71 -18.31 -31.95
CA PRO A 638 7.40 -18.35 -32.58
C PRO A 638 7.00 -19.78 -32.94
N LYS A 639 5.74 -19.99 -33.23
CA LYS A 639 5.22 -21.23 -33.82
C LYS A 639 5.92 -21.53 -35.14
N GLU A 640 5.97 -22.81 -35.54
CA GLU A 640 6.50 -23.22 -36.85
C GLU A 640 5.77 -22.50 -37.98
N GLY A 641 6.51 -21.93 -38.96
CA GLY A 641 5.99 -21.11 -40.05
C GLY A 641 5.66 -19.67 -39.66
N CYS A 642 6.07 -19.24 -38.45
CA CYS A 642 5.92 -17.88 -37.96
C CYS A 642 7.28 -17.25 -37.61
N VAL A 643 7.30 -15.93 -37.52
CA VAL A 643 8.40 -15.11 -37.04
C VAL A 643 7.88 -14.14 -35.99
N PHE A 644 8.73 -13.69 -35.07
CA PHE A 644 8.40 -12.58 -34.20
C PHE A 644 8.58 -11.25 -34.91
N VAL A 645 7.63 -10.35 -34.70
CA VAL A 645 7.72 -8.94 -35.07
C VAL A 645 7.61 -8.16 -33.74
N ASP A 646 8.67 -7.46 -33.41
CA ASP A 646 8.75 -6.58 -32.25
C ASP A 646 8.64 -5.14 -32.73
N ALA A 647 7.75 -4.37 -32.12
CA ALA A 647 7.54 -2.95 -32.43
C ALA A 647 7.58 -2.13 -31.14
N ASP A 648 8.57 -1.26 -31.01
CA ASP A 648 8.84 -0.45 -29.81
C ASP A 648 8.69 1.05 -30.12
N TYR A 649 7.97 1.77 -29.27
CA TYR A 649 7.86 3.23 -29.42
C TYR A 649 9.19 3.92 -29.17
N SER A 650 9.64 4.71 -30.14
CA SER A 650 10.83 5.53 -29.99
C SER A 650 10.55 6.73 -29.08
N GLN A 651 11.00 6.66 -27.82
CA GLN A 651 10.99 7.76 -26.84
C GLN A 651 9.59 8.36 -26.59
N ILE A 652 8.57 7.53 -26.40
CA ILE A 652 7.17 7.98 -26.28
C ILE A 652 6.98 9.02 -25.17
N GLU A 653 7.58 8.85 -23.98
CA GLU A 653 7.43 9.76 -22.85
C GLU A 653 7.98 11.16 -23.17
N LEU A 654 9.10 11.27 -23.90
CA LEU A 654 9.64 12.56 -24.32
C LEU A 654 8.81 13.24 -25.42
N ARG A 655 8.18 12.46 -26.30
CA ARG A 655 7.24 12.97 -27.30
C ARG A 655 5.96 13.50 -26.66
N ILE A 656 5.45 12.80 -25.65
CA ILE A 656 4.33 13.28 -24.84
C ILE A 656 4.71 14.55 -24.09
N LEU A 657 5.91 14.60 -23.49
CA LEU A 657 6.42 15.81 -22.84
C LEU A 657 6.48 17.00 -23.82
N ALA A 658 6.97 16.78 -25.06
CA ALA A 658 6.99 17.81 -26.10
C ALA A 658 5.58 18.32 -26.41
N HIS A 659 4.61 17.43 -26.56
CA HIS A 659 3.22 17.79 -26.83
C HIS A 659 2.61 18.56 -25.64
N CYS A 660 2.71 18.04 -24.43
CA CYS A 660 2.08 18.63 -23.24
C CYS A 660 2.70 19.97 -22.82
N SER A 661 4.02 20.11 -22.97
CA SER A 661 4.73 21.36 -22.63
C SER A 661 4.55 22.44 -23.70
N GLY A 662 4.26 22.05 -24.94
CA GLY A 662 4.21 22.98 -26.08
C GLY A 662 5.58 23.62 -26.38
N ASP A 663 6.69 23.05 -25.90
CA ASP A 663 8.04 23.59 -26.10
C ASP A 663 8.44 23.53 -27.57
N GLU A 664 8.56 24.68 -28.19
CA GLU A 664 8.80 24.80 -29.64
C GLU A 664 10.13 24.16 -30.08
N GLN A 665 11.17 24.26 -29.26
CA GLN A 665 12.48 23.68 -29.63
C GLN A 665 12.42 22.16 -29.62
N LEU A 666 11.77 21.59 -28.60
CA LEU A 666 11.62 20.14 -28.49
C LEU A 666 10.69 19.59 -29.59
N ILE A 667 9.58 20.29 -29.88
CA ILE A 667 8.65 19.94 -30.97
C ILE A 667 9.37 19.96 -32.31
N GLN A 668 10.14 21.03 -32.59
CA GLN A 668 10.85 21.15 -33.86
C GLN A 668 11.91 20.06 -34.03
N ALA A 669 12.62 19.70 -32.92
CA ALA A 669 13.61 18.63 -32.95
C ALA A 669 13.01 17.29 -33.39
N TYR A 670 11.82 16.96 -32.89
CA TYR A 670 11.12 15.72 -33.28
C TYR A 670 10.56 15.78 -34.71
N ARG A 671 10.04 16.92 -35.14
CA ARG A 671 9.56 17.11 -36.54
C ARG A 671 10.68 16.99 -37.57
N GLU A 672 11.89 17.42 -37.21
CA GLU A 672 13.07 17.33 -38.06
C GLU A 672 13.84 16.00 -37.92
N ALA A 673 13.30 15.04 -37.11
CA ALA A 673 13.91 13.74 -36.84
C ALA A 673 15.37 13.85 -36.33
N ARG A 674 15.68 14.89 -35.55
CA ARG A 674 17.02 15.06 -34.92
C ARG A 674 17.21 14.11 -33.73
N ASP A 675 18.47 13.74 -33.52
CA ASP A 675 18.86 13.03 -32.28
C ASP A 675 18.68 13.95 -31.06
N ILE A 676 17.56 13.78 -30.33
CA ILE A 676 17.20 14.62 -29.21
C ILE A 676 18.22 14.58 -28.08
N HIS A 677 18.88 13.45 -27.82
CA HIS A 677 19.88 13.34 -26.76
C HIS A 677 21.17 14.09 -27.17
N ARG A 678 21.54 14.04 -28.43
CA ARG A 678 22.67 14.81 -28.96
C ARG A 678 22.36 16.30 -28.98
N MET A 679 21.14 16.68 -29.30
CA MET A 679 20.70 18.07 -29.28
C MET A 679 20.69 18.62 -27.86
N THR A 680 20.12 17.90 -26.90
CA THR A 680 20.16 18.26 -25.48
C THR A 680 21.61 18.37 -24.99
N ALA A 681 22.50 17.44 -25.37
CA ALA A 681 23.92 17.51 -25.02
C ALA A 681 24.58 18.76 -25.56
N SER A 682 24.31 19.12 -26.82
CA SER A 682 24.83 20.36 -27.43
C SER A 682 24.42 21.61 -26.63
N GLN A 683 23.18 21.66 -26.19
CA GLN A 683 22.63 22.79 -25.44
C GLN A 683 23.12 22.83 -23.97
N VAL A 684 23.01 21.72 -23.26
CA VAL A 684 23.37 21.64 -21.83
C VAL A 684 24.87 21.79 -21.60
N PHE A 685 25.71 21.27 -22.49
CA PHE A 685 27.19 21.34 -22.37
C PHE A 685 27.80 22.44 -23.21
N HIS A 686 27.00 23.25 -23.94
CA HIS A 686 27.45 24.33 -24.82
C HIS A 686 28.50 23.89 -25.85
N VAL A 687 28.29 22.74 -26.47
CA VAL A 687 29.18 22.14 -27.48
C VAL A 687 28.45 22.08 -28.82
N PRO A 688 29.10 22.39 -29.96
CA PRO A 688 28.48 22.24 -31.29
C PRO A 688 27.93 20.84 -31.48
N PHE A 689 26.74 20.73 -32.14
CA PHE A 689 26.03 19.45 -32.30
C PHE A 689 26.92 18.33 -32.86
N ASN A 690 27.77 18.65 -33.83
CA ASN A 690 28.66 17.67 -34.47
C ASN A 690 29.89 17.30 -33.62
N GLU A 691 30.18 18.04 -32.59
CA GLU A 691 31.30 17.80 -31.66
C GLU A 691 30.87 17.11 -30.36
N VAL A 692 29.55 16.83 -30.20
CA VAL A 692 29.01 16.10 -29.01
C VAL A 692 29.61 14.70 -28.98
N THR A 693 30.30 14.39 -27.87
CA THR A 693 30.86 13.05 -27.61
C THR A 693 29.77 12.06 -27.18
N ASP A 694 30.03 10.75 -27.32
CA ASP A 694 29.12 9.70 -26.89
C ASP A 694 28.87 9.75 -25.37
N LEU A 695 29.87 10.17 -24.57
CA LEU A 695 29.71 10.38 -23.13
C LEU A 695 28.70 11.50 -22.85
N GLN A 696 28.85 12.65 -23.52
CA GLN A 696 27.93 13.78 -23.36
C GLN A 696 26.53 13.42 -23.81
N ARG A 697 26.38 12.72 -24.95
CA ARG A 697 25.09 12.22 -25.41
C ARG A 697 24.44 11.27 -24.40
N ARG A 698 25.23 10.37 -23.80
CA ARG A 698 24.74 9.44 -22.73
C ARG A 698 24.33 10.21 -21.48
N ASN A 699 25.10 11.22 -21.06
CA ASN A 699 24.76 12.07 -19.91
C ASN A 699 23.47 12.87 -20.19
N ALA A 700 23.34 13.44 -21.39
CA ALA A 700 22.12 14.15 -21.80
C ALA A 700 20.90 13.21 -21.84
N LYS A 701 21.09 11.94 -22.24
CA LYS A 701 20.01 10.94 -22.14
C LYS A 701 19.54 10.74 -20.69
N ALA A 702 20.47 10.65 -19.74
CA ALA A 702 20.11 10.55 -18.32
C ALA A 702 19.42 11.83 -17.80
N VAL A 703 19.83 13.02 -18.26
CA VAL A 703 19.14 14.27 -17.94
C VAL A 703 17.73 14.29 -18.49
N ASN A 704 17.54 13.97 -19.79
CA ASN A 704 16.22 13.93 -20.45
C ASN A 704 15.23 13.03 -19.69
N PHE A 705 15.62 11.78 -19.41
CA PHE A 705 14.76 10.86 -18.66
C PHE A 705 14.61 11.29 -17.18
N GLY A 706 15.69 11.78 -16.58
CA GLY A 706 15.63 12.27 -15.21
C GLY A 706 14.60 13.40 -15.03
N ILE A 707 14.53 14.34 -15.97
CA ILE A 707 13.56 15.43 -15.93
C ILE A 707 12.12 14.90 -16.02
N VAL A 708 11.83 13.93 -16.90
CA VAL A 708 10.51 13.28 -16.98
C VAL A 708 10.11 12.65 -15.64
N TYR A 709 11.08 12.09 -14.92
CA TYR A 709 10.85 11.46 -13.60
C TYR A 709 10.98 12.43 -12.43
N GLY A 710 11.13 13.73 -12.66
CA GLY A 710 11.27 14.74 -11.62
C GLY A 710 12.55 14.58 -10.77
N ILE A 711 13.67 14.22 -11.40
CA ILE A 711 14.95 13.96 -10.71
C ILE A 711 15.47 15.19 -9.98
N SER A 712 15.95 14.98 -8.77
CA SER A 712 16.68 16.02 -8.02
C SER A 712 18.15 16.11 -8.44
N SER A 713 18.81 17.25 -8.18
CA SER A 713 20.26 17.40 -8.38
C SER A 713 21.06 16.34 -7.62
N PHE A 714 20.56 15.86 -6.49
CA PHE A 714 21.15 14.73 -5.75
C PHE A 714 21.04 13.42 -6.52
N GLY A 715 19.84 13.08 -7.01
CA GLY A 715 19.63 11.87 -7.82
C GLY A 715 20.51 11.87 -9.07
N LEU A 716 20.47 12.95 -9.84
CA LEU A 716 21.27 13.09 -11.06
C LEU A 716 22.77 13.02 -10.79
N SER A 717 23.26 13.57 -9.66
CA SER A 717 24.66 13.48 -9.27
C SER A 717 25.12 12.04 -8.99
N GLN A 718 24.23 11.21 -8.43
CA GLN A 718 24.53 9.78 -8.22
C GLN A 718 24.52 9.01 -9.54
N ASP A 719 23.54 9.25 -10.42
CA ASP A 719 23.40 8.55 -11.70
C ASP A 719 24.56 8.81 -12.66
N LEU A 720 25.07 10.05 -12.68
CA LEU A 720 26.17 10.47 -13.54
C LEU A 720 27.55 10.41 -12.86
N SER A 721 27.61 10.10 -11.57
CA SER A 721 28.87 10.15 -10.77
C SER A 721 29.58 11.51 -10.83
N ILE A 722 28.80 12.59 -10.77
CA ILE A 722 29.28 13.97 -10.79
C ILE A 722 28.95 14.68 -9.47
N SER A 723 29.51 15.89 -9.27
CA SER A 723 29.16 16.70 -8.09
C SER A 723 27.69 17.15 -8.15
N ARG A 724 27.07 17.34 -6.96
CA ARG A 724 25.71 17.88 -6.86
C ARG A 724 25.58 19.27 -7.51
N LYS A 725 26.65 20.07 -7.49
CA LYS A 725 26.69 21.40 -8.11
C LYS A 725 26.60 21.29 -9.63
N GLU A 726 27.39 20.40 -10.24
CA GLU A 726 27.36 20.15 -11.67
C GLU A 726 26.00 19.61 -12.11
N ALA A 727 25.43 18.65 -11.35
CA ALA A 727 24.09 18.13 -11.62
C ALA A 727 23.01 19.24 -11.58
N ALA A 728 23.11 20.17 -10.62
CA ALA A 728 22.21 21.31 -10.55
C ALA A 728 22.35 22.24 -11.77
N GLN A 729 23.59 22.50 -12.22
CA GLN A 729 23.84 23.28 -13.43
C GLN A 729 23.29 22.61 -14.69
N TYR A 730 23.41 21.29 -14.83
CA TYR A 730 22.82 20.55 -15.96
C TYR A 730 21.29 20.68 -16.01
N ILE A 731 20.63 20.59 -14.85
CA ILE A 731 19.17 20.78 -14.75
C ILE A 731 18.78 22.24 -15.09
N GLU A 732 19.54 23.21 -14.62
CA GLU A 732 19.33 24.64 -14.89
C GLU A 732 19.47 24.93 -16.39
N HIS A 733 20.58 24.55 -17.03
CA HIS A 733 20.80 24.71 -18.49
C HIS A 733 19.73 23.97 -19.32
N TYR A 734 19.26 22.83 -18.85
CA TYR A 734 18.16 22.12 -19.52
C TYR A 734 16.89 22.97 -19.53
N PHE A 735 16.50 23.54 -18.40
CA PHE A 735 15.30 24.38 -18.30
C PHE A 735 15.44 25.75 -18.97
N GLU A 736 16.67 26.27 -19.08
CA GLU A 736 16.96 27.45 -19.91
C GLU A 736 16.76 27.14 -21.39
N SER A 737 17.17 25.95 -21.83
CA SER A 737 17.02 25.49 -23.21
C SER A 737 15.57 25.13 -23.56
N TYR A 738 14.81 24.60 -22.58
CA TYR A 738 13.44 24.14 -22.74
C TYR A 738 12.51 24.78 -21.70
N PRO A 739 12.23 26.08 -21.77
CA PRO A 739 11.44 26.79 -20.74
C PRO A 739 9.97 26.33 -20.68
N GLY A 740 9.42 25.85 -21.80
CA GLY A 740 8.07 25.29 -21.87
C GLY A 740 7.92 24.06 -20.99
N ILE A 741 8.96 23.23 -20.90
CA ILE A 741 8.95 22.03 -20.05
C ILE A 741 8.88 22.42 -18.57
N LYS A 742 9.70 23.40 -18.15
CA LYS A 742 9.66 23.88 -16.76
C LYS A 742 8.27 24.40 -16.38
N THR A 743 7.69 25.22 -17.22
CA THR A 743 6.35 25.79 -17.00
C THR A 743 5.29 24.68 -16.88
N PHE A 744 5.37 23.66 -17.74
CA PHE A 744 4.47 22.52 -17.70
C PHE A 744 4.61 21.71 -16.40
N LEU A 745 5.83 21.36 -15.99
CA LEU A 745 6.07 20.57 -14.78
C LEU A 745 5.64 21.33 -13.52
N ASP A 746 5.95 22.63 -13.42
CA ASP A 746 5.50 23.47 -12.31
C ASP A 746 3.96 23.55 -12.26
N LYS A 747 3.30 23.61 -13.43
CA LYS A 747 1.85 23.57 -13.54
C LYS A 747 1.28 22.21 -13.09
N CYS A 748 1.88 21.09 -13.47
CA CYS A 748 1.43 19.77 -13.02
C CYS A 748 1.40 19.67 -11.50
N VAL A 749 2.43 20.18 -10.82
CA VAL A 749 2.49 20.20 -9.34
C VAL A 749 1.42 21.13 -8.77
N SER A 750 1.25 22.34 -9.34
CA SER A 750 0.25 23.30 -8.89
C SER A 750 -1.17 22.76 -9.04
N ASP A 751 -1.49 22.24 -10.23
CA ASP A 751 -2.82 21.68 -10.53
C ASP A 751 -3.12 20.46 -9.62
N ALA A 752 -2.13 19.59 -9.39
CA ALA A 752 -2.30 18.44 -8.52
C ALA A 752 -2.52 18.84 -7.04
N LYS A 753 -1.88 19.93 -6.57
CA LYS A 753 -2.13 20.48 -5.23
C LYS A 753 -3.54 21.07 -5.10
N GLU A 754 -4.04 21.72 -6.14
CA GLU A 754 -5.37 22.33 -6.16
C GLU A 754 -6.47 21.28 -6.31
N LYS A 755 -6.36 20.41 -7.31
CA LYS A 755 -7.38 19.41 -7.66
C LYS A 755 -7.36 18.17 -6.74
N GLY A 756 -6.19 17.84 -6.15
CA GLY A 756 -5.99 16.63 -5.36
C GLY A 756 -5.65 15.39 -6.19
N TYR A 757 -5.48 15.51 -7.51
CA TYR A 757 -5.12 14.43 -8.42
C TYR A 757 -4.27 14.95 -9.61
N ALA A 758 -3.49 14.05 -10.22
CA ALA A 758 -2.85 14.24 -11.51
C ALA A 758 -3.71 13.57 -12.61
N GLU A 759 -3.71 14.13 -13.82
CA GLU A 759 -4.60 13.70 -14.90
C GLU A 759 -3.82 13.53 -16.22
N THR A 760 -4.15 12.48 -17.01
CA THR A 760 -3.57 12.22 -18.35
C THR A 760 -4.34 12.96 -19.44
N LEU A 761 -3.84 12.94 -20.68
CA LEU A 761 -4.55 13.47 -21.85
C LEU A 761 -5.90 12.80 -22.11
N TYR A 762 -6.08 11.57 -21.64
CA TYR A 762 -7.31 10.79 -21.80
C TYR A 762 -8.23 10.82 -20.57
N GLY A 763 -7.91 11.69 -19.58
CA GLY A 763 -8.74 11.89 -18.40
C GLY A 763 -8.51 10.87 -17.28
N ARG A 764 -7.50 9.98 -17.37
CA ARG A 764 -7.13 9.09 -16.27
C ARG A 764 -6.64 9.91 -15.08
N ARG A 765 -7.19 9.65 -13.90
CA ARG A 765 -6.84 10.36 -12.67
C ARG A 765 -6.05 9.49 -11.71
N ARG A 766 -5.01 10.08 -11.15
CA ARG A 766 -4.28 9.52 -10.01
C ARG A 766 -4.44 10.44 -8.81
N PRO A 767 -5.11 10.03 -7.74
CA PRO A 767 -5.18 10.80 -6.49
C PRO A 767 -3.78 11.04 -5.90
N MET A 768 -3.57 12.22 -5.29
CA MET A 768 -2.27 12.69 -4.82
C MET A 768 -2.28 13.04 -3.32
N PRO A 769 -2.60 12.07 -2.42
CA PRO A 769 -2.66 12.32 -0.99
C PRO A 769 -1.31 12.76 -0.41
N GLU A 770 -0.19 12.33 -1.02
CA GLU A 770 1.17 12.65 -0.59
C GLU A 770 1.47 14.16 -0.60
N LEU A 771 0.83 14.92 -1.49
CA LEU A 771 1.02 16.38 -1.58
C LEU A 771 0.49 17.15 -0.36
N LYS A 772 -0.44 16.56 0.39
CA LYS A 772 -1.00 17.14 1.62
C LYS A 772 -0.20 16.74 2.87
N SER A 773 0.79 15.84 2.76
CA SER A 773 1.59 15.38 3.90
C SER A 773 2.45 16.49 4.49
N SER A 774 2.48 16.57 5.82
CA SER A 774 3.40 17.44 6.57
C SER A 774 4.86 16.96 6.47
N ASN A 775 5.07 15.67 6.17
CA ASN A 775 6.39 15.08 5.98
C ASN A 775 7.00 15.56 4.66
N PHE A 776 8.14 16.28 4.75
CA PHE A 776 8.85 16.81 3.58
C PHE A 776 9.23 15.71 2.56
N MET A 777 9.64 14.53 3.00
CA MET A 777 10.04 13.44 2.10
C MET A 777 8.85 12.90 1.31
N GLN A 778 7.70 12.71 1.96
CA GLN A 778 6.45 12.27 1.31
C GLN A 778 5.94 13.35 0.36
N ARG A 779 5.91 14.61 0.78
CA ARG A 779 5.48 15.72 -0.08
C ARG A 779 6.39 15.88 -1.30
N SER A 780 7.71 15.80 -1.13
CA SER A 780 8.67 15.84 -2.23
C SER A 780 8.54 14.64 -3.18
N PHE A 781 8.19 13.46 -2.64
CA PHE A 781 7.83 12.30 -3.46
C PHE A 781 6.56 12.59 -4.26
N GLY A 782 5.49 13.11 -3.62
CA GLY A 782 4.25 13.49 -4.27
C GLY A 782 4.46 14.50 -5.40
N GLU A 783 5.33 15.50 -5.23
CA GLU A 783 5.66 16.47 -6.29
C GLU A 783 6.30 15.80 -7.52
N ARG A 784 7.22 14.86 -7.31
CA ARG A 784 7.80 14.07 -8.44
C ARG A 784 6.75 13.23 -9.15
N VAL A 785 5.87 12.60 -8.38
CA VAL A 785 4.77 11.80 -8.95
C VAL A 785 3.81 12.70 -9.74
N ALA A 786 3.50 13.90 -9.26
CA ALA A 786 2.63 14.85 -9.95
C ALA A 786 3.21 15.30 -11.31
N MET A 787 4.53 15.42 -11.42
CA MET A 787 5.22 15.72 -12.69
C MET A 787 5.19 14.53 -13.65
N ASN A 788 5.40 13.31 -13.15
CA ASN A 788 5.56 12.11 -13.95
C ASN A 788 4.23 11.49 -14.38
N ALA A 789 3.22 11.45 -13.49
CA ALA A 789 1.97 10.72 -13.72
C ALA A 789 1.22 11.12 -15.00
N PRO A 790 1.10 12.41 -15.39
CA PRO A 790 0.48 12.79 -16.64
C PRO A 790 1.20 12.23 -17.88
N ILE A 791 2.53 12.17 -17.84
CA ILE A 791 3.36 11.71 -18.95
C ILE A 791 3.31 10.18 -19.05
N GLN A 792 3.64 9.49 -17.96
CA GLN A 792 3.67 8.03 -17.91
C GLN A 792 2.28 7.41 -18.11
N GLY A 793 1.25 8.02 -17.51
CA GLY A 793 -0.12 7.55 -17.67
C GLY A 793 -0.63 7.76 -19.11
N THR A 794 -0.30 8.88 -19.74
CA THR A 794 -0.63 9.10 -21.17
C THR A 794 0.09 8.09 -22.07
N ALA A 795 1.36 7.76 -21.79
CA ALA A 795 2.06 6.72 -22.53
C ALA A 795 1.36 5.36 -22.38
N ALA A 796 0.91 5.02 -21.16
CA ALA A 796 0.13 3.82 -20.91
C ALA A 796 -1.22 3.81 -21.68
N ASP A 797 -1.90 4.94 -21.76
CA ASP A 797 -3.15 5.07 -22.53
C ASP A 797 -2.90 4.89 -24.04
N ILE A 798 -1.83 5.50 -24.58
CA ILE A 798 -1.48 5.39 -26.00
C ILE A 798 -1.13 3.95 -26.38
N ILE A 799 -0.32 3.23 -25.57
CA ILE A 799 0.00 1.83 -25.87
C ILE A 799 -1.24 0.94 -25.81
N LYS A 800 -2.18 1.20 -24.90
CA LYS A 800 -3.46 0.48 -24.81
C LYS A 800 -4.30 0.70 -26.08
N ILE A 801 -4.40 1.93 -26.55
CA ILE A 801 -5.09 2.26 -27.80
C ILE A 801 -4.44 1.52 -28.99
N ALA A 802 -3.11 1.54 -29.06
CA ALA A 802 -2.37 0.80 -30.10
C ALA A 802 -2.65 -0.70 -30.05
N MET A 803 -2.63 -1.31 -28.84
CA MET A 803 -2.95 -2.73 -28.64
C MET A 803 -4.35 -3.08 -29.14
N ILE A 804 -5.34 -2.28 -28.78
CA ILE A 804 -6.73 -2.48 -29.21
C ILE A 804 -6.82 -2.42 -30.73
N HIS A 805 -6.31 -1.35 -31.35
CA HIS A 805 -6.38 -1.14 -32.79
C HIS A 805 -5.63 -2.22 -33.58
N VAL A 806 -4.46 -2.65 -33.11
CA VAL A 806 -3.69 -3.75 -33.75
C VAL A 806 -4.48 -5.04 -33.66
N ASN A 807 -4.99 -5.41 -32.46
CA ASN A 807 -5.73 -6.66 -32.27
C ASN A 807 -7.02 -6.68 -33.11
N GLU A 808 -7.77 -5.59 -33.15
CA GLU A 808 -8.99 -5.46 -33.95
C GLU A 808 -8.68 -5.57 -35.44
N GLU A 809 -7.61 -4.93 -35.93
CA GLU A 809 -7.25 -4.96 -37.37
C GLU A 809 -6.79 -6.35 -37.79
N LEU A 810 -6.01 -7.07 -36.93
CA LEU A 810 -5.62 -8.46 -37.19
C LEU A 810 -6.86 -9.37 -37.32
N LYS A 811 -7.83 -9.22 -36.42
CA LYS A 811 -9.10 -9.98 -36.45
C LYS A 811 -9.95 -9.62 -37.67
N LYS A 812 -10.11 -8.32 -37.96
CA LYS A 812 -10.91 -7.82 -39.07
C LYS A 812 -10.41 -8.33 -40.43
N ARG A 813 -9.10 -8.47 -40.61
CA ARG A 813 -8.47 -9.04 -41.83
C ARG A 813 -8.42 -10.57 -41.79
N ASN A 814 -8.93 -11.22 -40.72
CA ASN A 814 -8.86 -12.67 -40.50
C ASN A 814 -7.44 -13.25 -40.60
N LEU A 815 -6.42 -12.50 -40.13
CA LEU A 815 -5.05 -12.94 -40.10
C LEU A 815 -4.85 -14.03 -39.02
N LYS A 816 -3.87 -14.91 -39.29
CA LYS A 816 -3.45 -15.95 -38.32
C LYS A 816 -2.47 -15.43 -37.28
N SER A 817 -1.84 -14.32 -37.62
CA SER A 817 -0.89 -13.58 -36.75
C SER A 817 -1.59 -13.06 -35.49
N ARG A 818 -0.90 -13.10 -34.35
CA ARG A 818 -1.47 -12.75 -33.05
C ARG A 818 -0.53 -11.92 -32.21
N MET A 819 -1.05 -10.93 -31.51
CA MET A 819 -0.33 -10.23 -30.47
C MET A 819 -0.21 -11.13 -29.24
N ILE A 820 1.01 -11.29 -28.70
CA ILE A 820 1.32 -12.26 -27.63
C ILE A 820 1.88 -11.62 -26.39
N LEU A 821 2.59 -10.49 -26.49
CA LEU A 821 3.16 -9.77 -25.37
C LEU A 821 3.07 -8.28 -25.55
N GLN A 822 2.96 -7.58 -24.44
CA GLN A 822 3.22 -6.16 -24.30
C GLN A 822 4.26 -5.99 -23.17
N VAL A 823 5.36 -5.31 -23.46
CA VAL A 823 6.46 -5.07 -22.51
C VAL A 823 6.86 -3.60 -22.56
N HIS A 824 6.55 -2.83 -21.51
CA HIS A 824 6.79 -1.38 -21.45
C HIS A 824 6.12 -0.62 -22.60
N ASP A 825 6.89 -0.20 -23.62
CA ASP A 825 6.41 0.54 -24.79
C ASP A 825 6.44 -0.31 -26.07
N GLU A 826 6.59 -1.64 -25.91
CA GLU A 826 6.83 -2.64 -26.96
C GLU A 826 5.63 -3.57 -27.13
N LEU A 827 5.30 -3.91 -28.37
CA LEU A 827 4.34 -4.94 -28.75
C LEU A 827 5.06 -6.06 -29.49
N LEU A 828 4.84 -7.32 -29.07
CA LEU A 828 5.39 -8.50 -29.73
C LEU A 828 4.27 -9.29 -30.40
N ILE A 829 4.42 -9.50 -31.71
CA ILE A 829 3.48 -10.26 -32.54
C ILE A 829 4.13 -11.57 -33.00
N GLU A 830 3.40 -12.68 -32.88
CA GLU A 830 3.70 -13.92 -33.59
C GLU A 830 3.05 -13.85 -34.97
N ALA A 831 3.84 -13.57 -36.01
CA ALA A 831 3.37 -13.34 -37.38
C ALA A 831 3.59 -14.57 -38.25
N ASP A 832 2.55 -15.04 -38.98
CA ASP A 832 2.70 -16.03 -40.06
C ASP A 832 3.62 -15.44 -41.12
N GLU A 833 4.63 -16.17 -41.59
CA GLU A 833 5.61 -15.66 -42.56
C GLU A 833 4.98 -15.10 -43.86
N ARG A 834 3.78 -15.62 -44.20
CA ARG A 834 3.04 -15.16 -45.39
C ARG A 834 2.30 -13.83 -45.14
N GLU A 835 2.08 -13.46 -43.90
CA GLU A 835 1.37 -12.25 -43.48
C GLU A 835 2.34 -11.15 -42.99
N LEU A 836 3.67 -11.43 -43.01
CA LEU A 836 4.68 -10.60 -42.38
C LEU A 836 4.62 -9.12 -42.80
N GLU A 837 4.60 -8.85 -44.11
CA GLU A 837 4.57 -7.46 -44.63
C GLU A 837 3.29 -6.73 -44.21
N GLU A 838 2.15 -7.44 -44.21
CA GLU A 838 0.87 -6.89 -43.81
C GLU A 838 0.84 -6.59 -42.29
N VAL A 839 1.37 -7.50 -41.48
CA VAL A 839 1.49 -7.31 -40.02
C VAL A 839 2.39 -6.10 -39.69
N GLN A 840 3.52 -5.97 -40.38
CA GLN A 840 4.40 -4.81 -40.18
C GLN A 840 3.70 -3.49 -40.54
N GLN A 841 2.94 -3.45 -41.65
CA GLN A 841 2.16 -2.27 -42.02
C GLN A 841 1.07 -1.95 -40.97
N ILE A 842 0.36 -2.96 -40.44
CA ILE A 842 -0.64 -2.78 -39.40
C ILE A 842 0.01 -2.20 -38.14
N LEU A 843 1.12 -2.78 -37.66
CA LEU A 843 1.83 -2.30 -36.51
C LEU A 843 2.26 -0.85 -36.65
N GLN A 844 2.94 -0.54 -37.79
CA GLN A 844 3.38 0.81 -38.04
C GLN A 844 2.21 1.80 -38.08
N ASP A 845 1.15 1.50 -38.86
CA ASP A 845 -0.01 2.39 -38.98
C ASP A 845 -0.73 2.58 -37.62
N LYS A 846 -1.04 1.49 -36.91
CA LYS A 846 -1.85 1.56 -35.71
C LYS A 846 -1.09 2.12 -34.51
N MET A 847 0.21 1.89 -34.40
CA MET A 847 1.03 2.46 -33.36
C MET A 847 1.35 3.94 -33.62
N GLU A 848 1.79 4.30 -34.81
CA GLU A 848 2.14 5.70 -35.14
C GLU A 848 0.92 6.63 -35.13
N HIS A 849 -0.28 6.10 -35.38
CA HIS A 849 -1.54 6.87 -35.37
C HIS A 849 -2.42 6.59 -34.11
N ALA A 850 -1.88 5.99 -33.08
CA ALA A 850 -2.64 5.72 -31.84
C ALA A 850 -3.04 7.01 -31.10
N ALA A 851 -2.35 8.12 -31.33
CA ALA A 851 -2.65 9.42 -30.75
C ALA A 851 -2.29 10.57 -31.71
N GLU A 852 -3.07 11.66 -31.66
CA GLU A 852 -2.76 12.90 -32.35
C GLU A 852 -1.95 13.84 -31.46
N LEU A 853 -0.62 13.83 -31.62
CA LEU A 853 0.28 14.70 -30.86
C LEU A 853 0.84 15.82 -31.76
N LEU A 854 1.41 16.87 -31.17
CA LEU A 854 2.13 17.94 -31.86
C LEU A 854 3.42 17.44 -32.56
N VAL A 855 3.89 16.26 -32.17
CA VAL A 855 5.05 15.57 -32.70
C VAL A 855 4.62 14.19 -33.22
N PRO A 856 5.21 13.65 -34.31
CA PRO A 856 4.87 12.32 -34.78
C PRO A 856 5.26 11.26 -33.75
N LEU A 857 4.44 10.23 -33.57
CA LEU A 857 4.88 8.99 -32.94
C LEU A 857 5.74 8.22 -33.95
N SER A 858 6.73 7.51 -33.46
CA SER A 858 7.64 6.72 -34.31
C SER A 858 7.90 5.38 -33.65
N VAL A 859 7.93 4.34 -34.43
CA VAL A 859 8.08 2.96 -34.02
C VAL A 859 9.33 2.36 -34.63
N ASP A 860 10.19 1.77 -33.82
CA ASP A 860 11.31 0.95 -34.24
C ASP A 860 10.84 -0.51 -34.32
N MET A 861 11.05 -1.15 -35.49
CA MET A 861 10.49 -2.47 -35.73
C MET A 861 11.57 -3.46 -36.15
N HIS A 862 11.57 -4.64 -35.52
CA HIS A 862 12.51 -5.71 -35.81
C HIS A 862 11.80 -7.05 -35.96
N THR A 863 12.45 -7.99 -36.67
CA THR A 863 11.95 -9.35 -36.84
C THR A 863 12.99 -10.37 -36.43
N GLY A 864 12.56 -11.50 -35.92
CA GLY A 864 13.48 -12.54 -35.47
C GLY A 864 12.84 -13.92 -35.32
N LYS A 865 13.67 -14.95 -35.28
CA LYS A 865 13.25 -16.34 -35.03
C LYS A 865 13.15 -16.66 -33.54
N ASN A 866 13.50 -15.74 -32.73
CA ASN A 866 13.33 -15.76 -31.26
C ASN A 866 13.24 -14.31 -30.78
N TRP A 867 12.81 -14.13 -29.53
CA TRP A 867 12.65 -12.78 -28.98
C TRP A 867 13.97 -12.01 -28.82
N TYR A 868 15.11 -12.70 -28.70
CA TYR A 868 16.43 -12.08 -28.65
C TYR A 868 16.81 -11.41 -30.00
N GLU A 869 16.51 -12.06 -31.12
CA GLU A 869 16.78 -11.56 -32.47
C GLU A 869 15.80 -10.45 -32.88
N ALA A 870 14.57 -10.53 -32.39
CA ALA A 870 13.52 -9.56 -32.71
C ALA A 870 13.69 -8.23 -31.96
N LYS A 871 14.74 -8.05 -31.11
CA LYS A 871 14.96 -6.81 -30.36
C LYS A 871 16.32 -6.18 -30.59
#